data_73d8d6afbf34a617746c6c47108a5440
#
_entry.id   73d8d6afbf34a617746c6c47108a5440
#
_cell.length_a   1.000
_cell.length_b   1.000
_cell.length_c   1.000
_cell.angle_alpha   90.00
_cell.angle_beta   90.00
_cell.angle_gamma   90.00
#
_symmetry.space_group_name_H-M   'P 1'
#
loop_
_entity.id
_entity.type
_entity.pdbx_description
1 polymer ?
#
loop_
_entity_poly.entity_id
_entity_poly.type
_entity_poly.pdbx_seq_one_letter_code
_entity_poly.pdbx_strand_id
1 'polypeptide(L)'
;MEIIDKKFTLKQKVTIFFYKSKQYIYNDWLRTKERLIKFVDSFLFYALIYSIFLFIFQKILLEFNIIISDEHLYSLGFAIAGIIGASIAIIFSFSTFILQSTADLFSTQYLNKFIQDKKEKYFFWLLVALTIFAFLTPIFIKYSAPEILVTILFVAFYSIYSLYNELRTRINPEMTLTKIRNDAVRRLSKVNKELKKHAHIQNKIFEYDNESKNLSLAIQYKSNANWNLFILEDIKYLYEIGLRLLSKNEINSFNLTLKYIHDIYLYHLSLRNDHIIRLPASFWGTYTFDDEEFTAKVLEYLESLSNRVIQEKRKENIYYLLSVYENIVTTSQSIKFADKNIGAQGENPILNLILAYYIGLIEKLSNTKENDWIWESVKSVSRISNTLLMNNYNYFVYSQINQIINKLTVACISEKQEAFLKEIVNIYLNQVKIAWNKYSNNNILWKDLFKELKKTTLILSLSGNINLSVSELYIDFHTWQVAIINSIFELTNKDKQKENLDSYIEFMEKWSDFLLDFSRDVGLDNKQVGLPIIQSVENNLRILYGIKQKFDLDLTKIYKTQFNTLSWYFQKTEKVDESFLFNLEQVQEILLREINDNLKEKVFDVKGVTDLLIRLIEQHFEKVSVGYGYNHPRVIEKLICLGLVLNKYKVDVADILKLIDQLNTKYLELNKEYFELKKKEPNLMGPDEYQLCKEIYDLENDLFSYNSGISMGIKQILKQEINKSEWDDFIGKIKYCEGVEYKTVSRF
;
A
#
# COMPACT_ATOMS: atom_id res chain seq x y z
N MET A 1 2.06 -30.69 -24.95
CA MET A 1 2.72 -31.97 -24.62
C MET A 1 3.34 -32.69 -25.82
N GLU A 2 2.90 -32.46 -27.04
CA GLU A 2 3.47 -33.06 -28.28
C GLU A 2 4.81 -32.49 -28.78
N ILE A 3 5.29 -31.38 -28.23
CA ILE A 3 6.45 -30.66 -28.74
C ILE A 3 7.82 -31.25 -28.25
N ILE A 4 7.80 -32.07 -27.21
CA ILE A 4 9.06 -32.52 -26.53
C ILE A 4 9.59 -33.85 -27.11
N ASP A 5 8.79 -34.63 -27.81
CA ASP A 5 9.19 -35.95 -28.33
C ASP A 5 9.72 -35.97 -29.77
N LYS A 6 9.90 -34.81 -30.43
CA LYS A 6 10.61 -34.77 -31.73
C LYS A 6 12.07 -35.11 -31.53
N LYS A 7 12.45 -36.38 -31.72
CA LYS A 7 13.86 -36.81 -31.85
C LYS A 7 14.50 -35.96 -32.93
N PHE A 8 15.47 -35.12 -32.54
CA PHE A 8 16.27 -34.32 -33.48
C PHE A 8 16.83 -35.18 -34.57
N THR A 9 16.58 -34.85 -35.81
CA THR A 9 17.23 -35.47 -36.96
C THR A 9 18.74 -35.24 -36.88
N LEU A 10 19.53 -36.14 -37.43
CA LEU A 10 21.00 -36.03 -37.45
C LEU A 10 21.44 -34.66 -38.05
N LYS A 11 20.72 -34.20 -39.08
CA LYS A 11 20.95 -32.90 -39.73
C LYS A 11 20.73 -31.71 -38.75
N GLN A 12 19.71 -31.78 -37.92
CA GLN A 12 19.44 -30.75 -36.89
C GLN A 12 20.50 -30.77 -35.77
N LYS A 13 20.94 -31.96 -35.34
CA LYS A 13 22.03 -32.10 -34.35
C LYS A 13 23.37 -31.53 -34.88
N VAL A 14 23.69 -31.81 -36.13
CA VAL A 14 24.89 -31.28 -36.81
C VAL A 14 24.78 -29.75 -36.97
N THR A 15 23.65 -29.23 -37.38
CA THR A 15 23.42 -27.79 -37.51
C THR A 15 23.53 -27.07 -36.14
N ILE A 16 22.97 -27.64 -35.07
CA ILE A 16 23.10 -27.11 -33.72
C ILE A 16 24.55 -27.13 -33.24
N PHE A 17 25.29 -28.21 -33.54
CA PHE A 17 26.70 -28.30 -33.18
C PHE A 17 27.53 -27.25 -33.89
N PHE A 18 27.36 -27.10 -35.21
CA PHE A 18 28.07 -26.05 -36.01
C PHE A 18 27.72 -24.64 -35.54
N TYR A 19 26.44 -24.39 -35.24
CA TYR A 19 26.03 -23.08 -34.69
C TYR A 19 26.62 -22.81 -33.31
N LYS A 20 26.64 -23.81 -32.41
CA LYS A 20 27.25 -23.67 -31.09
C LYS A 20 28.75 -23.43 -31.19
N SER A 21 29.44 -24.16 -32.04
CA SER A 21 30.89 -23.98 -32.27
C SER A 21 31.21 -22.62 -32.87
N LYS A 22 30.48 -22.19 -33.90
CA LYS A 22 30.64 -20.88 -34.54
C LYS A 22 30.33 -19.74 -33.57
N GLN A 23 29.33 -19.92 -32.70
CA GLN A 23 28.96 -18.94 -31.70
C GLN A 23 29.97 -18.85 -30.55
N TYR A 24 30.55 -19.99 -30.14
CA TYR A 24 31.61 -20.01 -29.15
C TYR A 24 32.86 -19.24 -29.65
N ILE A 25 33.30 -19.52 -30.88
CA ILE A 25 34.44 -18.84 -31.53
C ILE A 25 34.11 -17.33 -31.69
N TYR A 26 32.92 -16.98 -32.14
CA TYR A 26 32.52 -15.58 -32.33
C TYR A 26 32.42 -14.82 -31.00
N ASN A 27 31.91 -15.43 -29.94
CA ASN A 27 31.83 -14.82 -28.63
C ASN A 27 33.23 -14.63 -28.00
N ASP A 28 34.12 -15.58 -28.19
CA ASP A 28 35.48 -15.46 -27.68
C ASP A 28 36.27 -14.39 -28.48
N TRP A 29 36.04 -14.31 -29.77
CA TRP A 29 36.60 -13.23 -30.63
C TRP A 29 36.02 -11.85 -30.21
N LEU A 30 34.72 -11.73 -29.95
CA LEU A 30 34.14 -10.47 -29.47
C LEU A 30 34.69 -10.05 -28.10
N ARG A 31 34.87 -11.00 -27.18
CA ARG A 31 35.51 -10.73 -25.89
C ARG A 31 36.93 -10.26 -26.02
N THR A 32 37.68 -10.90 -26.93
CA THR A 32 39.04 -10.51 -27.22
C THR A 32 39.10 -9.16 -27.93
N LYS A 33 38.18 -8.90 -28.86
CA LYS A 33 38.04 -7.60 -29.54
C LYS A 33 37.66 -6.47 -28.56
N GLU A 34 36.69 -6.66 -27.66
CA GLU A 34 36.33 -5.64 -26.65
C GLU A 34 37.49 -5.36 -25.68
N ARG A 35 38.26 -6.41 -25.31
CA ARG A 35 39.45 -6.24 -24.47
C ARG A 35 40.56 -5.53 -25.21
N LEU A 36 40.77 -5.86 -26.49
CA LEU A 36 41.75 -5.23 -27.36
C LEU A 36 41.39 -3.77 -27.65
N ILE A 37 40.11 -3.45 -27.92
CA ILE A 37 39.66 -2.06 -28.12
C ILE A 37 39.89 -1.23 -26.85
N LYS A 38 39.49 -1.73 -25.67
CA LYS A 38 39.73 -1.02 -24.40
C LYS A 38 41.22 -0.88 -24.07
N PHE A 39 42.02 -1.89 -24.40
CA PHE A 39 43.45 -1.85 -24.23
C PHE A 39 44.10 -0.88 -25.23
N VAL A 40 43.68 -0.91 -26.49
CA VAL A 40 44.17 -0.02 -27.56
C VAL A 40 43.76 1.43 -27.28
N ASP A 41 42.53 1.71 -26.90
CA ASP A 41 42.08 3.06 -26.57
C ASP A 41 42.83 3.63 -25.36
N SER A 42 43.05 2.86 -24.32
CA SER A 42 43.83 3.26 -23.15
C SER A 42 45.33 3.38 -23.53
N PHE A 43 45.87 2.41 -24.24
CA PHE A 43 47.24 2.37 -24.63
C PHE A 43 47.62 3.47 -25.66
N LEU A 44 46.76 3.71 -26.67
CA LEU A 44 46.94 4.77 -27.64
C LEU A 44 46.96 6.16 -27.03
N PHE A 45 46.07 6.44 -26.08
CA PHE A 45 46.03 7.72 -25.39
C PHE A 45 47.31 7.98 -24.60
N TYR A 46 47.76 6.99 -23.84
CA TYR A 46 49.00 7.12 -23.08
C TYR A 46 50.26 7.08 -23.97
N ALA A 47 50.24 6.29 -25.05
CA ALA A 47 51.29 6.30 -26.03
C ALA A 47 51.42 7.65 -26.75
N LEU A 48 50.31 8.33 -27.00
CA LEU A 48 50.30 9.66 -27.60
C LEU A 48 50.87 10.71 -26.64
N ILE A 49 50.43 10.74 -25.39
CA ILE A 49 50.97 11.64 -24.36
C ILE A 49 52.47 11.37 -24.18
N TYR A 50 52.85 10.12 -24.12
CA TYR A 50 54.23 9.69 -24.00
C TYR A 50 55.08 10.12 -25.19
N SER A 51 54.59 9.94 -26.42
CA SER A 51 55.31 10.35 -27.67
C SER A 51 55.53 11.87 -27.68
N ILE A 52 54.55 12.66 -27.26
CA ILE A 52 54.68 14.12 -27.12
C ILE A 52 55.74 14.45 -26.08
N PHE A 53 55.72 13.79 -24.93
CA PHE A 53 56.70 14.02 -23.87
C PHE A 53 58.12 13.62 -24.27
N LEU A 54 58.31 12.48 -24.95
CA LEU A 54 59.60 12.06 -25.49
C LEU A 54 60.13 13.07 -26.52
N PHE A 55 59.25 13.56 -27.41
CA PHE A 55 59.60 14.55 -28.40
C PHE A 55 60.08 15.87 -27.75
N ILE A 56 59.37 16.33 -26.71
CA ILE A 56 59.76 17.53 -25.96
C ILE A 56 61.06 17.28 -25.20
N PHE A 57 61.23 16.12 -24.59
CA PHE A 57 62.43 15.75 -23.84
C PHE A 57 63.64 15.63 -24.73
N GLN A 58 63.53 14.99 -25.92
CA GLN A 58 64.56 14.95 -26.92
C GLN A 58 64.97 16.35 -27.42
N LYS A 59 64.00 17.22 -27.64
CA LYS A 59 64.24 18.60 -28.04
C LYS A 59 65.00 19.39 -26.99
N ILE A 60 64.64 19.21 -25.70
CA ILE A 60 65.37 19.80 -24.56
C ILE A 60 66.77 19.29 -24.47
N LEU A 61 67.04 17.97 -24.63
CA LEU A 61 68.41 17.40 -24.56
C LEU A 61 69.27 17.90 -25.70
N LEU A 62 68.68 18.03 -26.90
CA LEU A 62 69.40 18.52 -28.12
C LEU A 62 69.68 20.03 -28.02
N GLU A 63 68.74 20.83 -27.55
CA GLU A 63 68.85 22.30 -27.45
C GLU A 63 69.86 22.75 -26.38
N PHE A 64 69.94 21.97 -25.28
CA PHE A 64 70.82 22.29 -24.15
C PHE A 64 72.20 21.55 -24.25
N ASN A 65 72.47 20.78 -25.29
CA ASN A 65 73.68 19.96 -25.47
C ASN A 65 74.08 19.16 -24.22
N ILE A 66 73.06 18.61 -23.52
CA ILE A 66 73.28 17.88 -22.29
C ILE A 66 73.83 16.51 -22.59
N ILE A 67 75.17 16.36 -22.50
CA ILE A 67 75.81 15.06 -22.52
C ILE A 67 75.76 14.46 -21.14
N ILE A 68 74.91 13.47 -20.97
CA ILE A 68 74.76 12.75 -19.67
C ILE A 68 75.91 11.73 -19.63
N SER A 69 76.81 11.90 -18.65
CA SER A 69 77.87 10.94 -18.42
C SER A 69 77.33 9.58 -17.97
N ASP A 70 78.11 8.50 -18.24
CA ASP A 70 77.72 7.14 -17.81
C ASP A 70 77.44 7.09 -16.26
N GLU A 71 78.20 7.82 -15.47
CA GLU A 71 78.01 7.90 -14.02
C GLU A 71 76.65 8.51 -13.60
N HIS A 72 76.26 9.56 -14.31
CA HIS A 72 74.98 10.19 -14.09
C HIS A 72 73.78 9.27 -14.55
N LEU A 73 73.99 8.49 -15.61
CA LEU A 73 73.00 7.51 -16.05
C LEU A 73 72.81 6.37 -15.06
N TYR A 74 73.89 5.86 -14.47
CA TYR A 74 73.78 4.87 -13.40
C TYR A 74 73.08 5.45 -12.17
N SER A 75 73.47 6.65 -11.74
CA SER A 75 72.83 7.32 -10.64
C SER A 75 71.36 7.57 -10.85
N LEU A 76 70.94 7.95 -12.08
CA LEU A 76 69.51 8.14 -12.45
C LEU A 76 68.76 6.82 -12.42
N GLY A 77 69.32 5.75 -12.99
CA GLY A 77 68.72 4.40 -12.98
C GLY A 77 68.53 3.88 -11.56
N PHE A 78 69.54 4.04 -10.70
CA PHE A 78 69.44 3.69 -9.28
C PHE A 78 68.37 4.53 -8.52
N ALA A 79 68.32 5.84 -8.79
CA ALA A 79 67.33 6.72 -8.18
C ALA A 79 65.89 6.32 -8.58
N ILE A 80 65.63 6.05 -9.86
CA ILE A 80 64.31 5.62 -10.35
C ILE A 80 63.95 4.24 -9.80
N ALA A 81 64.88 3.28 -9.81
CA ALA A 81 64.66 1.97 -9.20
C ALA A 81 64.35 2.09 -7.69
N GLY A 82 65.06 2.98 -6.98
CA GLY A 82 64.82 3.29 -5.58
C GLY A 82 63.43 3.88 -5.30
N ILE A 83 63.02 4.86 -6.12
CA ILE A 83 61.66 5.47 -6.03
C ILE A 83 60.58 4.42 -6.25
N ILE A 84 60.71 3.57 -7.31
CA ILE A 84 59.74 2.53 -7.60
C ILE A 84 59.73 1.49 -6.45
N GLY A 85 60.88 1.05 -5.97
CA GLY A 85 61.02 0.11 -4.87
C GLY A 85 60.39 0.61 -3.58
N ALA A 86 60.66 1.89 -3.21
CA ALA A 86 60.06 2.55 -2.07
C ALA A 86 58.53 2.63 -2.23
N SER A 87 58.03 2.95 -3.44
CA SER A 87 56.60 3.00 -3.73
C SER A 87 55.93 1.61 -3.61
N ILE A 88 56.61 0.54 -4.02
CA ILE A 88 56.15 -0.84 -3.82
C ILE A 88 56.02 -1.15 -2.34
N ALA A 89 57.00 -0.80 -1.53
CA ALA A 89 56.95 -1.02 -0.07
C ALA A 89 55.79 -0.26 0.58
N ILE A 90 55.59 1.01 0.21
CA ILE A 90 54.43 1.82 0.68
C ILE A 90 53.10 1.20 0.29
N ILE A 91 52.94 0.82 -0.96
CA ILE A 91 51.71 0.17 -1.49
C ILE A 91 51.47 -1.14 -0.76
N PHE A 92 52.48 -1.97 -0.55
CA PHE A 92 52.36 -3.22 0.17
C PHE A 92 51.92 -3.01 1.62
N SER A 93 52.57 -2.07 2.31
CA SER A 93 52.19 -1.70 3.72
C SER A 93 50.76 -1.18 3.79
N PHE A 94 50.39 -0.32 2.83
CA PHE A 94 49.03 0.21 2.73
C PHE A 94 48.00 -0.86 2.38
N SER A 95 48.32 -1.77 1.46
CA SER A 95 47.46 -2.94 1.13
C SER A 95 47.28 -3.84 2.33
N THR A 96 48.31 -4.08 3.13
CA THR A 96 48.22 -4.89 4.36
C THR A 96 47.36 -4.20 5.40
N PHE A 97 47.54 -2.88 5.60
CA PHE A 97 46.69 -2.08 6.50
C PHE A 97 45.22 -2.11 6.06
N ILE A 98 44.96 -1.95 4.75
CA ILE A 98 43.60 -2.04 4.20
C ILE A 98 43.02 -3.43 4.43
N LEU A 99 43.76 -4.49 4.17
CA LEU A 99 43.32 -5.85 4.43
C LEU A 99 42.96 -6.06 5.91
N GLN A 100 43.78 -5.53 6.85
CA GLN A 100 43.46 -5.59 8.28
C GLN A 100 42.20 -4.80 8.64
N SER A 101 42.10 -3.54 8.17
CA SER A 101 40.94 -2.69 8.46
C SER A 101 39.65 -3.18 7.81
N THR A 102 39.75 -3.80 6.64
CA THR A 102 38.61 -4.36 5.92
C THR A 102 38.29 -5.80 6.33
N ALA A 103 39.21 -6.54 6.95
CA ALA A 103 38.96 -7.89 7.48
C ALA A 103 37.83 -7.90 8.51
N ASP A 104 37.66 -6.81 9.24
CA ASP A 104 36.54 -6.61 10.17
C ASP A 104 35.20 -6.35 9.46
N LEU A 105 35.22 -5.87 8.23
CA LEU A 105 34.02 -5.56 7.43
C LEU A 105 33.65 -6.65 6.45
N PHE A 106 34.61 -7.42 5.95
CA PHE A 106 34.38 -8.40 4.88
C PHE A 106 34.58 -9.83 5.37
N SER A 107 33.82 -10.78 4.82
CA SER A 107 34.01 -12.20 5.10
C SER A 107 35.36 -12.69 4.56
N THR A 108 35.89 -13.75 5.16
CA THR A 108 37.12 -14.42 4.67
C THR A 108 37.01 -14.87 3.21
N GLN A 109 35.80 -15.27 2.77
CA GLN A 109 35.55 -15.65 1.40
C GLN A 109 35.65 -14.45 0.43
N TYR A 110 35.11 -13.30 0.83
CA TYR A 110 35.25 -12.06 0.05
C TYR A 110 36.69 -11.58 0.03
N LEU A 111 37.38 -11.63 1.17
CA LEU A 111 38.80 -11.30 1.24
C LEU A 111 39.65 -12.19 0.35
N ASN A 112 39.36 -13.49 0.26
CA ASN A 112 40.05 -14.41 -0.66
C ASN A 112 39.82 -14.05 -2.13
N LYS A 113 38.58 -13.65 -2.51
CA LYS A 113 38.29 -13.14 -3.86
C LYS A 113 39.06 -11.85 -4.16
N PHE A 114 39.21 -11.04 -3.17
CA PHE A 114 39.96 -9.79 -3.17
C PHE A 114 41.47 -10.03 -3.37
N ILE A 115 42.07 -10.94 -2.59
CA ILE A 115 43.48 -11.29 -2.68
C ILE A 115 43.81 -11.98 -4.03
N GLN A 116 42.81 -12.63 -4.66
CA GLN A 116 42.98 -13.28 -5.97
C GLN A 116 42.73 -12.34 -7.15
N ASP A 117 42.51 -11.03 -6.95
CA ASP A 117 42.26 -10.10 -8.05
C ASP A 117 43.49 -10.04 -8.97
N LYS A 118 43.27 -10.48 -10.21
CA LYS A 118 44.33 -10.58 -11.22
C LYS A 118 44.97 -9.21 -11.56
N LYS A 119 44.19 -8.12 -11.39
CA LYS A 119 44.68 -6.78 -11.70
C LYS A 119 45.76 -6.31 -10.75
N GLU A 120 45.55 -6.51 -9.40
CA GLU A 120 46.57 -6.14 -8.42
C GLU A 120 47.86 -6.90 -8.60
N LYS A 121 47.74 -8.22 -8.78
CA LYS A 121 48.89 -9.07 -9.06
C LYS A 121 49.65 -8.60 -10.32
N TYR A 122 48.93 -8.22 -11.37
CA TYR A 122 49.50 -7.72 -12.60
C TYR A 122 50.27 -6.41 -12.36
N PHE A 123 49.65 -5.42 -11.74
CA PHE A 123 50.30 -4.14 -11.45
C PHE A 123 51.47 -4.29 -10.46
N PHE A 124 51.38 -5.15 -9.48
CA PHE A 124 52.47 -5.45 -8.56
C PHE A 124 53.68 -6.06 -9.33
N TRP A 125 53.46 -7.09 -10.10
CA TRP A 125 54.53 -7.70 -10.91
C TRP A 125 55.09 -6.75 -11.97
N LEU A 126 54.24 -5.89 -12.54
CA LEU A 126 54.67 -4.85 -13.47
C LEU A 126 55.63 -3.87 -12.77
N LEU A 127 55.33 -3.40 -11.60
CA LEU A 127 56.20 -2.50 -10.80
C LEU A 127 57.52 -3.19 -10.45
N VAL A 128 57.50 -4.45 -10.04
CA VAL A 128 58.70 -5.23 -9.78
C VAL A 128 59.59 -5.34 -11.07
N ALA A 129 58.94 -5.66 -12.18
CA ALA A 129 59.65 -5.72 -13.49
C ALA A 129 60.26 -4.36 -13.87
N LEU A 130 59.48 -3.25 -13.69
CA LEU A 130 59.96 -1.89 -13.97
C LEU A 130 61.14 -1.51 -13.07
N THR A 131 61.16 -1.92 -11.81
CA THR A 131 62.33 -1.71 -10.91
C THR A 131 63.57 -2.40 -11.44
N ILE A 132 63.43 -3.67 -11.86
CA ILE A 132 64.54 -4.43 -12.44
C ILE A 132 65.03 -3.78 -13.77
N PHE A 133 64.08 -3.39 -14.63
CA PHE A 133 64.43 -2.72 -15.88
C PHE A 133 65.10 -1.37 -15.66
N ALA A 134 64.65 -0.55 -14.69
CA ALA A 134 65.29 0.71 -14.37
C ALA A 134 66.75 0.52 -13.95
N PHE A 135 67.02 -0.56 -13.19
CA PHE A 135 68.37 -0.91 -12.75
C PHE A 135 69.27 -1.38 -13.91
N LEU A 136 68.71 -2.22 -14.83
CA LEU A 136 69.50 -2.82 -15.91
C LEU A 136 69.70 -1.89 -17.13
N THR A 137 68.80 -0.92 -17.35
CA THR A 137 68.84 -0.05 -18.54
C THR A 137 70.16 0.68 -18.73
N PRO A 138 70.78 1.33 -17.73
CA PRO A 138 72.09 1.99 -17.93
C PRO A 138 73.20 1.05 -18.20
N ILE A 139 73.09 -0.23 -17.84
CA ILE A 139 74.10 -1.25 -18.05
C ILE A 139 74.17 -1.72 -19.51
N PHE A 140 72.94 -1.98 -20.10
CA PHE A 140 72.82 -2.63 -21.39
C PHE A 140 72.51 -1.69 -22.55
N ILE A 141 71.91 -0.49 -22.30
CA ILE A 141 71.38 0.38 -23.33
C ILE A 141 71.85 1.83 -23.11
N LYS A 142 73.11 2.13 -23.43
CA LYS A 142 73.72 3.45 -23.13
C LYS A 142 73.05 4.61 -23.88
N TYR A 143 72.86 4.48 -25.19
CA TYR A 143 72.47 5.58 -26.09
C TYR A 143 71.00 6.09 -25.88
N SER A 144 70.09 5.22 -25.52
CA SER A 144 68.66 5.58 -25.27
C SER A 144 68.26 5.38 -23.83
N ALA A 145 69.18 5.27 -22.89
CA ALA A 145 68.96 5.04 -21.53
C ALA A 145 68.07 6.15 -20.88
N PRO A 146 68.26 7.45 -21.11
CA PRO A 146 67.46 8.50 -20.54
C PRO A 146 66.02 8.41 -20.92
N GLU A 147 65.68 8.17 -22.19
CA GLU A 147 64.29 8.06 -22.68
C GLU A 147 63.60 6.84 -22.10
N ILE A 148 64.31 5.72 -22.02
CA ILE A 148 63.77 4.48 -21.43
C ILE A 148 63.53 4.66 -19.95
N LEU A 149 64.43 5.28 -19.19
CA LEU A 149 64.30 5.53 -17.77
C LEU A 149 63.11 6.45 -17.47
N VAL A 150 62.94 7.50 -18.27
CA VAL A 150 61.79 8.38 -18.17
C VAL A 150 60.48 7.62 -18.48
N THR A 151 60.49 6.74 -19.47
CA THR A 151 59.36 5.86 -19.79
C THR A 151 58.98 4.99 -18.60
N ILE A 152 59.98 4.31 -18.05
CA ILE A 152 59.80 3.45 -16.87
C ILE A 152 59.17 4.23 -15.72
N LEU A 153 59.63 5.47 -15.46
CA LEU A 153 59.09 6.32 -14.44
C LEU A 153 57.61 6.66 -14.66
N PHE A 154 57.24 7.03 -15.90
CA PHE A 154 55.82 7.32 -16.23
C PHE A 154 54.91 6.09 -16.10
N VAL A 155 55.35 4.96 -16.60
CA VAL A 155 54.57 3.69 -16.47
C VAL A 155 54.47 3.29 -15.01
N ALA A 156 55.50 3.52 -14.22
CA ALA A 156 55.46 3.27 -12.79
C ALA A 156 54.46 4.18 -12.07
N PHE A 157 54.50 5.51 -12.31
CA PHE A 157 53.50 6.44 -11.72
C PHE A 157 52.08 6.10 -12.14
N TYR A 158 51.83 5.74 -13.37
CA TYR A 158 50.52 5.28 -13.83
C TYR A 158 50.06 4.02 -13.07
N SER A 159 50.97 3.06 -12.93
CA SER A 159 50.68 1.82 -12.21
C SER A 159 50.40 2.06 -10.72
N ILE A 160 51.17 2.94 -10.09
CA ILE A 160 50.98 3.38 -8.70
C ILE A 160 49.64 4.08 -8.52
N TYR A 161 49.31 5.03 -9.42
CA TYR A 161 48.04 5.74 -9.39
C TYR A 161 46.84 4.78 -9.61
N SER A 162 46.95 3.84 -10.52
CA SER A 162 45.93 2.84 -10.78
C SER A 162 45.71 1.92 -9.57
N LEU A 163 46.78 1.46 -8.94
CA LEU A 163 46.72 0.68 -7.69
C LEU A 163 46.10 1.50 -6.53
N TYR A 164 46.54 2.74 -6.37
CA TYR A 164 46.02 3.62 -5.35
C TYR A 164 44.51 3.82 -5.50
N ASN A 165 43.99 4.08 -6.68
CA ASN A 165 42.59 4.23 -6.95
C ASN A 165 41.80 2.94 -6.68
N GLU A 166 42.32 1.79 -7.04
CA GLU A 166 41.70 0.50 -6.72
C GLU A 166 41.66 0.28 -5.22
N LEU A 167 42.73 0.56 -4.48
CA LEU A 167 42.78 0.45 -3.02
C LEU A 167 41.83 1.43 -2.34
N ARG A 168 41.78 2.69 -2.82
CA ARG A 168 40.84 3.70 -2.30
C ARG A 168 39.38 3.26 -2.43
N THR A 169 39.00 2.64 -3.57
CA THR A 169 37.63 2.15 -3.76
C THR A 169 37.28 1.04 -2.80
N ARG A 170 38.27 0.33 -2.25
CA ARG A 170 38.09 -0.79 -1.34
C ARG A 170 37.99 -0.40 0.13
N ILE A 171 38.59 0.73 0.52
CA ILE A 171 38.50 1.27 1.88
C ILE A 171 37.09 1.79 2.15
N ASN A 172 36.44 2.35 1.13
CA ASN A 172 35.09 2.90 1.28
C ASN A 172 34.03 1.79 1.12
N PRO A 173 33.29 1.45 2.20
CA PRO A 173 32.25 0.42 2.16
C PRO A 173 31.21 0.69 1.07
N GLU A 174 30.80 1.95 0.90
CA GLU A 174 29.76 2.33 -0.08
C GLU A 174 30.25 2.10 -1.54
N MET A 175 31.50 2.42 -1.84
CA MET A 175 32.08 2.16 -3.15
C MET A 175 32.18 0.65 -3.44
N THR A 176 32.53 -0.13 -2.42
CA THR A 176 32.61 -1.59 -2.53
C THR A 176 31.22 -2.19 -2.74
N LEU A 177 30.22 -1.76 -1.97
CA LEU A 177 28.81 -2.16 -2.16
C LEU A 177 28.31 -1.82 -3.57
N THR A 178 28.60 -0.60 -4.04
CA THR A 178 28.27 -0.15 -5.40
C THR A 178 28.91 -1.02 -6.48
N LYS A 179 30.18 -1.41 -6.29
CA LYS A 179 30.91 -2.29 -7.21
C LYS A 179 30.26 -3.68 -7.28
N ILE A 180 29.93 -4.28 -6.11
CA ILE A 180 29.25 -5.58 -6.04
C ILE A 180 27.92 -5.52 -6.80
N ARG A 181 27.09 -4.50 -6.52
CA ARG A 181 25.79 -4.29 -7.19
C ARG A 181 25.95 -4.17 -8.71
N ASN A 182 26.88 -3.34 -9.16
CA ASN A 182 27.10 -3.11 -10.60
C ASN A 182 27.63 -4.36 -11.31
N ASP A 183 28.50 -5.14 -10.67
CA ASP A 183 28.99 -6.40 -11.19
C ASP A 183 27.87 -7.46 -11.26
N ALA A 184 27.01 -7.54 -10.25
CA ALA A 184 25.85 -8.44 -10.26
C ALA A 184 24.87 -8.10 -11.39
N VAL A 185 24.48 -6.81 -11.53
CA VAL A 185 23.60 -6.33 -12.61
C VAL A 185 24.23 -6.59 -13.99
N ARG A 186 25.53 -6.36 -14.14
CA ARG A 186 26.25 -6.64 -15.40
C ARG A 186 26.25 -8.12 -15.74
N ARG A 187 26.45 -9.00 -14.74
CA ARG A 187 26.40 -10.46 -14.94
C ARG A 187 25.01 -10.91 -15.34
N LEU A 188 23.96 -10.43 -14.66
CA LEU A 188 22.55 -10.70 -15.01
C LEU A 188 22.25 -10.28 -16.45
N SER A 189 22.62 -9.04 -16.83
CA SER A 189 22.44 -8.54 -18.19
C SER A 189 23.14 -9.42 -19.23
N LYS A 190 24.38 -9.86 -18.93
CA LYS A 190 25.17 -10.71 -19.82
C LYS A 190 24.53 -12.09 -19.99
N VAL A 191 24.13 -12.72 -18.89
CA VAL A 191 23.45 -14.03 -18.91
C VAL A 191 22.15 -13.94 -19.71
N ASN A 192 21.32 -12.92 -19.45
CA ASN A 192 20.09 -12.71 -20.21
C ASN A 192 20.34 -12.54 -21.71
N LYS A 193 21.38 -11.80 -22.08
CA LYS A 193 21.79 -11.60 -23.48
C LYS A 193 22.22 -12.90 -24.15
N GLU A 194 22.97 -13.74 -23.44
CA GLU A 194 23.41 -15.04 -23.92
C GLU A 194 22.23 -16.01 -24.08
N LEU A 195 21.35 -16.09 -23.09
CA LEU A 195 20.15 -16.95 -23.14
C LEU A 195 19.16 -16.51 -24.23
N LYS A 196 18.96 -15.20 -24.41
CA LYS A 196 18.14 -14.67 -25.52
C LYS A 196 18.70 -15.05 -26.89
N LYS A 197 20.02 -15.05 -27.06
CA LYS A 197 20.66 -15.50 -28.32
C LYS A 197 20.41 -16.98 -28.58
N HIS A 198 20.49 -17.82 -27.51
CA HIS A 198 20.23 -19.25 -27.65
C HIS A 198 18.76 -19.52 -27.99
N ALA A 199 17.82 -18.84 -27.31
CA ALA A 199 16.39 -18.93 -27.60
C ALA A 199 16.11 -18.45 -29.06
N HIS A 200 16.70 -17.36 -29.50
CA HIS A 200 16.52 -16.86 -30.86
C HIS A 200 17.00 -17.86 -31.94
N ILE A 201 18.10 -18.56 -31.69
CA ILE A 201 18.59 -19.61 -32.60
C ILE A 201 17.59 -20.77 -32.63
N GLN A 202 17.07 -21.21 -31.50
CA GLN A 202 16.03 -22.24 -31.44
C GLN A 202 14.76 -21.81 -32.18
N ASN A 203 14.31 -20.58 -31.98
CA ASN A 203 13.14 -20.04 -32.62
C ASN A 203 13.26 -19.97 -34.16
N LYS A 204 14.45 -19.67 -34.69
CA LYS A 204 14.74 -19.73 -36.14
C LYS A 204 14.73 -21.14 -36.70
N ILE A 205 15.15 -22.12 -35.91
CA ILE A 205 15.21 -23.52 -36.34
C ILE A 205 13.81 -24.14 -36.39
N PHE A 206 12.93 -23.73 -35.48
CA PHE A 206 11.59 -24.34 -35.27
C PHE A 206 10.42 -23.48 -35.71
N GLU A 207 10.63 -22.26 -36.22
CA GLU A 207 9.60 -21.32 -36.69
C GLU A 207 8.48 -21.12 -35.65
N TYR A 208 8.87 -20.89 -34.40
CA TYR A 208 7.90 -20.71 -33.31
C TYR A 208 7.15 -19.37 -33.41
N ASP A 209 5.87 -19.38 -33.03
CA ASP A 209 5.08 -18.19 -32.76
C ASP A 209 5.60 -17.40 -31.52
N ASN A 210 5.02 -16.23 -31.25
CA ASN A 210 5.53 -15.38 -30.17
C ASN A 210 5.37 -16.02 -28.77
N GLU A 211 4.35 -16.84 -28.55
CA GLU A 211 4.14 -17.53 -27.27
C GLU A 211 5.19 -18.63 -27.05
N SER A 212 5.45 -19.41 -28.08
CA SER A 212 6.49 -20.43 -28.08
C SER A 212 7.90 -19.84 -27.92
N LYS A 213 8.12 -18.57 -28.35
CA LYS A 213 9.39 -17.86 -28.12
C LYS A 213 9.63 -17.55 -26.64
N ASN A 214 8.61 -17.07 -25.92
CA ASN A 214 8.72 -16.82 -24.50
C ASN A 214 8.92 -18.10 -23.70
N LEU A 215 8.22 -19.16 -24.07
CA LEU A 215 8.40 -20.47 -23.48
C LEU A 215 9.80 -21.05 -23.75
N SER A 216 10.31 -20.90 -24.98
CA SER A 216 11.67 -21.32 -25.36
C SER A 216 12.74 -20.62 -24.48
N LEU A 217 12.62 -19.30 -24.27
CA LEU A 217 13.54 -18.57 -23.41
C LEU A 217 13.40 -19.00 -21.94
N ALA A 218 12.19 -19.23 -21.47
CA ALA A 218 11.94 -19.73 -20.12
C ALA A 218 12.58 -21.11 -19.88
N ILE A 219 12.50 -22.02 -20.86
CA ILE A 219 13.16 -23.34 -20.82
C ILE A 219 14.68 -23.18 -20.81
N GLN A 220 15.25 -22.23 -21.58
CA GLN A 220 16.70 -21.95 -21.58
C GLN A 220 17.19 -21.47 -20.20
N TYR A 221 16.43 -20.63 -19.54
CA TYR A 221 16.75 -20.22 -18.18
C TYR A 221 16.72 -21.41 -17.20
N LYS A 222 15.72 -22.29 -17.32
CA LYS A 222 15.58 -23.44 -16.43
C LYS A 222 16.66 -24.51 -16.69
N SER A 223 17.02 -24.76 -17.94
CA SER A 223 18.07 -25.73 -18.30
C SER A 223 19.50 -25.26 -18.01
N ASN A 224 19.71 -23.99 -17.71
CA ASN A 224 21.02 -23.42 -17.36
C ASN A 224 21.02 -22.88 -15.92
N ALA A 225 20.54 -23.67 -14.99
CA ALA A 225 20.28 -23.27 -13.61
C ALA A 225 21.47 -22.64 -12.85
N ASN A 226 22.69 -22.89 -13.26
CA ASN A 226 23.90 -22.34 -12.62
C ASN A 226 24.05 -20.81 -12.74
N TRP A 227 23.22 -20.15 -13.53
CA TRP A 227 23.29 -18.69 -13.70
C TRP A 227 22.96 -17.94 -12.42
N ASN A 228 22.06 -18.46 -11.56
CA ASN A 228 21.65 -17.82 -10.31
C ASN A 228 22.69 -17.95 -9.21
N LEU A 229 23.51 -19.00 -9.20
CA LEU A 229 24.49 -19.23 -8.15
C LEU A 229 25.47 -18.05 -7.99
N PHE A 230 25.98 -17.52 -9.09
CA PHE A 230 26.90 -16.37 -9.04
C PHE A 230 26.23 -15.10 -8.52
N ILE A 231 24.94 -14.92 -8.80
CA ILE A 231 24.19 -13.75 -8.35
C ILE A 231 23.83 -13.89 -6.87
N LEU A 232 23.44 -15.09 -6.45
CA LEU A 232 23.21 -15.38 -5.03
C LEU A 232 24.48 -15.20 -4.20
N GLU A 233 25.65 -15.53 -4.77
CA GLU A 233 26.93 -15.28 -4.12
C GLU A 233 27.17 -13.77 -3.93
N ASP A 234 26.91 -12.94 -4.94
CA ASP A 234 27.03 -11.49 -4.83
C ASP A 234 26.04 -10.92 -3.79
N ILE A 235 24.77 -11.43 -3.76
CA ILE A 235 23.78 -11.06 -2.75
C ILE A 235 24.21 -11.52 -1.34
N LYS A 236 24.78 -12.73 -1.23
CA LYS A 236 25.34 -13.23 0.01
C LYS A 236 26.46 -12.35 0.55
N TYR A 237 27.34 -11.84 -0.31
CA TYR A 237 28.38 -10.88 0.10
C TYR A 237 27.74 -9.58 0.62
N LEU A 238 26.74 -9.04 -0.07
CA LEU A 238 26.01 -7.87 0.44
C LEU A 238 25.38 -8.15 1.81
N TYR A 239 24.75 -9.30 1.98
CA TYR A 239 24.17 -9.74 3.24
C TYR A 239 25.23 -9.81 4.37
N GLU A 240 26.38 -10.46 4.12
CA GLU A 240 27.44 -10.60 5.12
C GLU A 240 28.04 -9.23 5.52
N ILE A 241 28.23 -8.33 4.55
CA ILE A 241 28.66 -6.95 4.80
C ILE A 241 27.59 -6.21 5.61
N GLY A 242 26.31 -6.36 5.24
CA GLY A 242 25.20 -5.74 5.95
C GLY A 242 25.15 -6.11 7.43
N LEU A 243 25.31 -7.39 7.77
CA LEU A 243 25.38 -7.84 9.17
C LEU A 243 26.49 -7.14 9.97
N ARG A 244 27.66 -6.94 9.36
CA ARG A 244 28.80 -6.30 10.01
C ARG A 244 28.62 -4.79 10.12
N LEU A 245 28.07 -4.14 9.08
CA LEU A 245 27.74 -2.71 9.13
C LEU A 245 26.72 -2.41 10.22
N LEU A 246 25.73 -3.28 10.37
CA LEU A 246 24.74 -3.16 11.42
C LEU A 246 25.39 -3.27 12.82
N SER A 247 26.27 -4.25 13.03
CA SER A 247 26.99 -4.41 14.30
C SER A 247 27.91 -3.22 14.63
N LYS A 248 28.40 -2.48 13.62
CA LYS A 248 29.21 -1.28 13.76
C LYS A 248 28.39 0.01 13.86
N ASN A 249 27.06 -0.08 13.86
CA ASN A 249 26.13 1.06 13.87
C ASN A 249 26.24 2.00 12.66
N GLU A 250 26.60 1.45 11.49
CA GLU A 250 26.70 2.18 10.23
C GLU A 250 25.36 2.17 9.47
N ILE A 251 24.40 2.95 9.94
CA ILE A 251 23.00 2.95 9.49
C ILE A 251 22.90 3.20 7.98
N ASN A 252 23.58 4.22 7.47
CA ASN A 252 23.48 4.62 6.06
C ASN A 252 24.03 3.54 5.12
N SER A 253 25.21 3.01 5.43
CA SER A 253 25.85 1.96 4.64
C SER A 253 25.06 0.64 4.72
N PHE A 254 24.42 0.35 5.85
CA PHE A 254 23.49 -0.77 5.97
C PHE A 254 22.26 -0.60 5.10
N ASN A 255 21.60 0.56 5.12
CA ASN A 255 20.45 0.84 4.26
C ASN A 255 20.83 0.76 2.77
N LEU A 256 22.04 1.20 2.41
CA LEU A 256 22.57 1.04 1.07
C LEU A 256 22.73 -0.44 0.68
N THR A 257 23.13 -1.28 1.63
CA THR A 257 23.20 -2.74 1.42
C THR A 257 21.82 -3.33 1.11
N LEU A 258 20.80 -2.98 1.89
CA LEU A 258 19.42 -3.38 1.65
C LEU A 258 18.94 -2.92 0.26
N LYS A 259 19.23 -1.66 -0.08
CA LYS A 259 18.91 -1.10 -1.41
C LYS A 259 19.53 -1.92 -2.52
N TYR A 260 20.79 -2.33 -2.41
CA TYR A 260 21.45 -3.05 -3.47
C TYR A 260 21.00 -4.49 -3.60
N ILE A 261 20.68 -5.19 -2.51
CA ILE A 261 19.99 -6.49 -2.55
C ILE A 261 18.66 -6.33 -3.29
N HIS A 262 17.86 -5.36 -2.92
CA HIS A 262 16.61 -5.01 -3.56
C HIS A 262 16.78 -4.69 -5.05
N ASP A 263 17.72 -3.82 -5.44
CA ASP A 263 17.95 -3.42 -6.83
C ASP A 263 18.33 -4.61 -7.70
N ILE A 264 19.22 -5.49 -7.21
CA ILE A 264 19.64 -6.71 -7.94
C ILE A 264 18.43 -7.63 -8.12
N TYR A 265 17.61 -7.81 -7.07
CA TYR A 265 16.43 -8.66 -7.12
C TYR A 265 15.36 -8.11 -8.08
N LEU A 266 15.03 -6.82 -8.00
CA LEU A 266 14.09 -6.20 -8.93
C LEU A 266 14.58 -6.23 -10.37
N TYR A 267 15.88 -6.02 -10.60
CA TYR A 267 16.46 -6.15 -11.94
C TYR A 267 16.34 -7.58 -12.46
N HIS A 268 16.58 -8.59 -11.61
CA HIS A 268 16.31 -9.99 -11.95
C HIS A 268 14.85 -10.19 -12.37
N LEU A 269 13.89 -9.77 -11.54
CA LEU A 269 12.46 -9.90 -11.86
C LEU A 269 12.10 -9.22 -13.19
N SER A 270 12.63 -8.05 -13.45
CA SER A 270 12.40 -7.32 -14.71
C SER A 270 12.92 -8.07 -15.95
N LEU A 271 14.07 -8.76 -15.83
CA LEU A 271 14.61 -9.59 -16.90
C LEU A 271 13.82 -10.87 -17.13
N ARG A 272 13.15 -11.36 -16.09
CA ARG A 272 12.38 -12.61 -16.09
C ARG A 272 10.91 -12.40 -16.45
N ASN A 273 10.43 -11.16 -16.50
CA ASN A 273 9.06 -10.87 -16.90
C ASN A 273 8.72 -11.52 -18.24
N ASP A 274 7.56 -12.15 -18.34
CA ASP A 274 7.10 -12.99 -19.47
C ASP A 274 7.91 -14.30 -19.73
N HIS A 275 8.91 -14.62 -18.88
CA HIS A 275 9.81 -15.75 -19.07
C HIS A 275 9.89 -16.70 -17.88
N ILE A 276 9.04 -16.56 -16.89
CA ILE A 276 8.94 -17.47 -15.75
C ILE A 276 7.97 -18.60 -16.08
N ILE A 277 8.38 -19.85 -15.81
CA ILE A 277 7.53 -21.03 -15.98
C ILE A 277 7.52 -21.86 -14.68
N ARG A 278 6.37 -22.42 -14.36
CA ARG A 278 6.21 -23.40 -13.28
C ARG A 278 6.06 -24.79 -13.92
N LEU A 279 7.15 -25.50 -14.05
CA LEU A 279 7.09 -26.90 -14.49
C LEU A 279 7.06 -27.82 -13.27
N PRO A 280 6.18 -28.85 -13.25
CA PRO A 280 6.16 -29.81 -12.15
C PRO A 280 7.52 -30.48 -11.97
N ALA A 281 7.99 -30.62 -10.73
CA ALA A 281 9.29 -31.20 -10.38
C ALA A 281 9.49 -32.61 -10.96
N SER A 282 8.39 -33.37 -11.18
CA SER A 282 8.40 -34.71 -11.77
C SER A 282 8.85 -34.77 -13.23
N PHE A 283 8.92 -33.64 -13.92
CA PHE A 283 9.23 -33.62 -15.35
C PHE A 283 10.74 -33.67 -15.67
N TRP A 284 11.61 -33.23 -14.74
CA TRP A 284 13.05 -33.05 -15.00
C TRP A 284 13.98 -33.88 -14.12
N GLY A 285 13.47 -34.64 -13.17
CA GLY A 285 14.27 -35.60 -12.36
C GLY A 285 15.34 -34.98 -11.45
N THR A 286 15.61 -33.70 -11.53
CA THR A 286 16.59 -32.99 -10.71
C THR A 286 16.00 -31.66 -10.24
N TYR A 287 16.19 -31.34 -8.98
CA TYR A 287 15.90 -30.02 -8.41
C TYR A 287 16.81 -28.99 -9.11
N THR A 288 16.27 -28.31 -10.09
CA THR A 288 16.95 -27.14 -10.69
C THR A 288 16.52 -25.90 -9.92
N PHE A 289 17.49 -25.12 -9.49
CA PHE A 289 17.27 -23.79 -8.90
C PHE A 289 16.44 -22.96 -9.88
N ASP A 290 15.16 -22.74 -9.55
CA ASP A 290 14.27 -21.93 -10.35
C ASP A 290 14.11 -20.53 -9.73
N ASP A 291 13.25 -19.73 -10.36
CA ASP A 291 13.00 -18.37 -9.90
C ASP A 291 12.36 -18.32 -8.50
N GLU A 292 11.57 -19.34 -8.12
CA GLU A 292 10.99 -19.46 -6.77
C GLU A 292 12.08 -19.70 -5.74
N GLU A 293 13.02 -20.62 -5.99
CA GLU A 293 14.12 -20.94 -5.09
C GLU A 293 15.12 -19.76 -4.98
N PHE A 294 15.40 -19.10 -6.10
CA PHE A 294 16.19 -17.86 -6.09
C PHE A 294 15.53 -16.78 -5.22
N THR A 295 14.21 -16.57 -5.41
CA THR A 295 13.41 -15.64 -4.60
C THR A 295 13.45 -16.02 -3.13
N ALA A 296 13.24 -17.29 -2.79
CA ALA A 296 13.31 -17.78 -1.41
C ALA A 296 14.65 -17.47 -0.76
N LYS A 297 15.77 -17.72 -1.46
CA LYS A 297 17.12 -17.43 -0.93
C LYS A 297 17.36 -15.94 -0.71
N VAL A 298 16.89 -15.06 -1.61
CA VAL A 298 16.99 -13.61 -1.42
C VAL A 298 16.18 -13.18 -0.20
N LEU A 299 14.95 -13.71 -0.06
CA LEU A 299 14.08 -13.39 1.07
C LEU A 299 14.62 -13.94 2.39
N GLU A 300 15.24 -15.11 2.42
CA GLU A 300 15.95 -15.66 3.60
C GLU A 300 17.06 -14.68 4.09
N TYR A 301 17.83 -14.10 3.17
CA TYR A 301 18.84 -13.11 3.53
C TYR A 301 18.21 -11.82 4.08
N LEU A 302 17.14 -11.33 3.43
CA LEU A 302 16.40 -10.14 3.92
C LEU A 302 15.76 -10.41 5.29
N GLU A 303 15.18 -11.59 5.49
CA GLU A 303 14.60 -11.99 6.78
C GLU A 303 15.66 -12.06 7.89
N SER A 304 16.83 -12.63 7.58
CA SER A 304 17.94 -12.70 8.54
C SER A 304 18.44 -11.30 8.94
N LEU A 305 18.56 -10.38 7.98
CA LEU A 305 18.87 -8.97 8.26
C LEU A 305 17.76 -8.31 9.10
N SER A 306 16.50 -8.57 8.76
CA SER A 306 15.34 -8.04 9.49
C SER A 306 15.34 -8.51 10.95
N ASN A 307 15.59 -9.80 11.18
CA ASN A 307 15.68 -10.36 12.52
C ASN A 307 16.77 -9.66 13.36
N ARG A 308 17.91 -9.39 12.74
CA ARG A 308 19.02 -8.71 13.40
C ARG A 308 18.68 -7.25 13.72
N VAL A 309 18.05 -6.53 12.79
CA VAL A 309 17.57 -5.15 13.00
C VAL A 309 16.57 -5.08 14.14
N ILE A 310 15.64 -6.04 14.21
CA ILE A 310 14.66 -6.15 15.30
C ILE A 310 15.34 -6.41 16.64
N GLN A 311 16.27 -7.38 16.68
CA GLN A 311 17.03 -7.71 17.91
C GLN A 311 17.84 -6.52 18.43
N GLU A 312 18.44 -5.72 17.56
CA GLU A 312 19.23 -4.54 17.92
C GLU A 312 18.37 -3.28 18.12
N LYS A 313 17.05 -3.37 17.97
CA LYS A 313 16.09 -2.27 18.11
C LYS A 313 16.41 -1.03 17.24
N ARG A 314 16.79 -1.25 15.98
CA ARG A 314 17.18 -0.19 15.04
C ARG A 314 15.98 0.38 14.28
N LYS A 315 15.34 1.41 14.84
CA LYS A 315 14.09 2.01 14.32
C LYS A 315 14.20 2.47 12.85
N GLU A 316 15.22 3.23 12.50
CA GLU A 316 15.39 3.79 11.14
C GLU A 316 15.57 2.70 10.08
N ASN A 317 16.26 1.62 10.43
CA ASN A 317 16.46 0.50 9.53
C ASN A 317 15.17 -0.31 9.29
N ILE A 318 14.26 -0.35 10.28
CA ILE A 318 12.96 -1.02 10.12
C ILE A 318 12.09 -0.30 9.09
N TYR A 319 12.04 1.03 9.12
CA TYR A 319 11.30 1.80 8.12
C TYR A 319 11.81 1.54 6.70
N TYR A 320 13.12 1.45 6.57
CA TYR A 320 13.73 1.14 5.29
C TYR A 320 13.43 -0.29 4.82
N LEU A 321 13.50 -1.27 5.74
CA LEU A 321 13.13 -2.66 5.46
C LEU A 321 11.68 -2.80 4.98
N LEU A 322 10.74 -2.16 5.66
CA LEU A 322 9.33 -2.15 5.24
C LEU A 322 9.19 -1.60 3.81
N SER A 323 9.87 -0.48 3.50
CA SER A 323 9.87 0.09 2.15
C SER A 323 10.46 -0.86 1.10
N VAL A 324 11.52 -1.61 1.42
CA VAL A 324 12.10 -2.63 0.55
C VAL A 324 11.09 -3.73 0.24
N TYR A 325 10.41 -4.27 1.26
CA TYR A 325 9.37 -5.28 1.05
C TYR A 325 8.16 -4.74 0.27
N GLU A 326 7.70 -3.51 0.55
CA GLU A 326 6.64 -2.86 -0.21
C GLU A 326 6.95 -2.81 -1.71
N ASN A 327 8.16 -2.37 -2.06
CA ASN A 327 8.60 -2.28 -3.45
C ASN A 327 8.71 -3.67 -4.12
N ILE A 328 9.19 -4.67 -3.39
CA ILE A 328 9.27 -6.05 -3.89
C ILE A 328 7.87 -6.61 -4.14
N VAL A 329 6.93 -6.45 -3.20
CA VAL A 329 5.54 -6.90 -3.33
C VAL A 329 4.86 -6.24 -4.54
N THR A 330 4.94 -4.91 -4.63
CA THR A 330 4.26 -4.14 -5.70
C THR A 330 4.82 -4.47 -7.08
N THR A 331 6.14 -4.63 -7.21
CA THR A 331 6.77 -5.00 -8.48
C THR A 331 6.42 -6.44 -8.87
N SER A 332 6.41 -7.36 -7.90
CA SER A 332 6.13 -8.78 -8.15
C SER A 332 4.71 -9.04 -8.62
N GLN A 333 3.76 -8.17 -8.26
CA GLN A 333 2.38 -8.26 -8.73
C GLN A 333 2.27 -8.10 -10.26
N SER A 334 3.13 -7.29 -10.86
CA SER A 334 3.12 -7.00 -12.30
C SER A 334 3.82 -8.07 -13.15
N ILE A 335 4.42 -9.08 -12.54
CA ILE A 335 5.15 -10.12 -13.25
C ILE A 335 4.19 -11.01 -14.03
N LYS A 336 4.49 -11.19 -15.30
CA LYS A 336 3.81 -12.09 -16.20
C LYS A 336 4.58 -13.40 -16.34
N PHE A 337 3.85 -14.50 -16.47
CA PHE A 337 4.40 -15.84 -16.67
C PHE A 337 4.35 -16.22 -18.15
N ALA A 338 5.31 -17.02 -18.59
CA ALA A 338 5.33 -17.54 -19.95
C ALA A 338 4.19 -18.56 -20.19
N ASP A 339 3.72 -19.20 -19.13
CA ASP A 339 2.55 -20.07 -19.16
C ASP A 339 1.31 -19.27 -18.74
N LYS A 340 0.42 -19.02 -19.70
CA LYS A 340 -0.83 -18.28 -19.48
C LYS A 340 -1.78 -18.96 -18.51
N ASN A 341 -1.71 -20.29 -18.36
CA ASN A 341 -2.56 -21.04 -17.45
C ASN A 341 -2.27 -20.71 -15.98
N ILE A 342 -1.04 -20.38 -15.65
CA ILE A 342 -0.65 -19.93 -14.30
C ILE A 342 -1.28 -18.58 -13.98
N GLY A 343 -1.26 -17.65 -14.94
CA GLY A 343 -1.90 -16.32 -14.79
C GLY A 343 -3.43 -16.34 -14.83
N ALA A 344 -4.02 -17.30 -15.58
CA ALA A 344 -5.47 -17.43 -15.71
C ALA A 344 -6.16 -17.92 -14.45
N GLN A 345 -5.45 -18.70 -13.60
CA GLN A 345 -5.95 -19.13 -12.28
C GLN A 345 -5.68 -18.10 -11.17
N GLY A 346 -5.09 -16.95 -11.49
CA GLY A 346 -4.81 -15.89 -10.52
C GLY A 346 -3.68 -16.20 -9.55
N GLU A 347 -2.99 -17.32 -9.68
CA GLU A 347 -1.87 -17.68 -8.82
C GLU A 347 -0.56 -17.03 -9.31
N ASN A 348 0.03 -16.18 -8.46
CA ASN A 348 1.38 -15.70 -8.64
C ASN A 348 2.27 -16.30 -7.53
N PRO A 349 2.98 -17.42 -7.78
CA PRO A 349 3.74 -18.12 -6.76
C PRO A 349 4.89 -17.28 -6.18
N ILE A 350 5.51 -16.41 -6.99
CA ILE A 350 6.55 -15.50 -6.52
C ILE A 350 5.97 -14.47 -5.55
N LEU A 351 4.84 -13.85 -5.90
CA LEU A 351 4.16 -12.89 -5.03
C LEU A 351 3.68 -13.55 -3.73
N ASN A 352 3.11 -14.76 -3.83
CA ASN A 352 2.66 -15.51 -2.65
C ASN A 352 3.81 -15.81 -1.68
N LEU A 353 4.97 -16.19 -2.21
CA LEU A 353 6.18 -16.42 -1.42
C LEU A 353 6.66 -15.13 -0.74
N ILE A 354 6.71 -14.01 -1.47
CA ILE A 354 7.11 -12.69 -0.94
C ILE A 354 6.16 -12.25 0.17
N LEU A 355 4.84 -12.40 -0.04
CA LEU A 355 3.84 -12.08 0.97
C LEU A 355 4.00 -12.93 2.23
N ALA A 356 4.36 -14.22 2.11
CA ALA A 356 4.61 -15.07 3.28
C ALA A 356 5.75 -14.54 4.15
N TYR A 357 6.87 -14.10 3.55
CA TYR A 357 7.98 -13.49 4.28
C TYR A 357 7.60 -12.10 4.85
N TYR A 358 6.84 -11.31 4.09
CA TYR A 358 6.33 -10.03 4.57
C TYR A 358 5.40 -10.21 5.78
N ILE A 359 4.49 -11.20 5.74
CA ILE A 359 3.64 -11.59 6.88
C ILE A 359 4.51 -11.90 8.10
N GLY A 360 5.55 -12.72 7.91
CA GLY A 360 6.49 -13.08 8.98
C GLY A 360 7.20 -11.87 9.59
N LEU A 361 7.58 -10.89 8.77
CA LEU A 361 8.17 -9.63 9.24
C LEU A 361 7.18 -8.82 10.08
N ILE A 362 5.96 -8.59 9.56
CA ILE A 362 4.91 -7.83 10.26
C ILE A 362 4.54 -8.51 11.61
N GLU A 363 4.46 -9.84 11.62
CA GLU A 363 4.18 -10.61 12.84
C GLU A 363 5.29 -10.42 13.90
N LYS A 364 6.56 -10.47 13.48
CA LYS A 364 7.70 -10.22 14.36
C LYS A 364 7.69 -8.80 14.91
N LEU A 365 7.42 -7.79 14.05
CA LEU A 365 7.33 -6.38 14.48
C LEU A 365 6.18 -6.17 15.47
N SER A 366 5.02 -6.77 15.21
CA SER A 366 3.86 -6.69 16.10
C SER A 366 4.13 -7.30 17.49
N ASN A 367 4.93 -8.37 17.56
CA ASN A 367 5.27 -9.05 18.79
C ASN A 367 6.30 -8.29 19.64
N THR A 368 6.97 -7.28 19.10
CA THR A 368 7.95 -6.48 19.87
C THR A 368 7.30 -5.50 20.85
N LYS A 369 6.01 -5.19 20.68
CA LYS A 369 5.26 -4.19 21.46
C LYS A 369 5.79 -2.76 21.34
N GLU A 370 6.63 -2.49 20.34
CA GLU A 370 7.12 -1.14 20.05
C GLU A 370 6.06 -0.40 19.21
N ASN A 371 5.40 0.59 19.79
CA ASN A 371 4.27 1.29 19.15
C ASN A 371 4.61 1.88 17.77
N ASP A 372 5.78 2.49 17.64
CA ASP A 372 6.22 3.07 16.37
C ASP A 372 6.34 2.02 15.25
N TRP A 373 6.76 0.80 15.59
CA TRP A 373 6.93 -0.28 14.64
C TRP A 373 5.57 -0.88 14.22
N ILE A 374 4.66 -1.00 15.19
CA ILE A 374 3.28 -1.41 14.91
C ILE A 374 2.62 -0.38 13.98
N TRP A 375 2.79 0.92 14.28
CA TRP A 375 2.24 2.00 13.46
C TRP A 375 2.76 2.00 12.03
N GLU A 376 4.07 1.88 11.84
CA GLU A 376 4.65 1.80 10.49
C GLU A 376 4.25 0.50 9.77
N SER A 377 4.07 -0.60 10.51
CA SER A 377 3.53 -1.84 9.95
C SER A 377 2.10 -1.65 9.43
N VAL A 378 1.22 -0.98 10.19
CA VAL A 378 -0.14 -0.65 9.76
C VAL A 378 -0.13 0.21 8.49
N LYS A 379 0.69 1.27 8.45
CA LYS A 379 0.84 2.10 7.25
C LYS A 379 1.37 1.34 6.04
N SER A 380 2.37 0.49 6.25
CA SER A 380 2.96 -0.35 5.21
C SER A 380 1.92 -1.30 4.61
N VAL A 381 1.14 -1.99 5.47
CA VAL A 381 0.06 -2.88 5.04
C VAL A 381 -1.05 -2.10 4.33
N SER A 382 -1.40 -0.90 4.78
CA SER A 382 -2.35 -0.01 4.11
C SER A 382 -1.91 0.28 2.66
N ARG A 383 -0.66 0.71 2.47
CA ARG A 383 -0.10 1.00 1.14
C ARG A 383 -0.09 -0.22 0.22
N ILE A 384 0.38 -1.36 0.73
CA ILE A 384 0.44 -2.61 -0.05
C ILE A 384 -0.97 -3.08 -0.43
N SER A 385 -1.90 -3.15 0.52
CA SER A 385 -3.25 -3.66 0.26
C SER A 385 -3.99 -2.84 -0.78
N ASN A 386 -3.91 -1.51 -0.68
CA ASN A 386 -4.49 -0.61 -1.66
C ASN A 386 -3.85 -0.76 -3.04
N THR A 387 -2.51 -0.86 -3.12
CA THR A 387 -1.80 -1.02 -4.40
C THR A 387 -2.12 -2.36 -5.06
N LEU A 388 -2.17 -3.45 -4.29
CA LEU A 388 -2.50 -4.77 -4.80
C LEU A 388 -3.92 -4.81 -5.34
N LEU A 389 -4.87 -4.22 -4.63
CA LEU A 389 -6.26 -4.14 -5.09
C LEU A 389 -6.41 -3.21 -6.29
N MET A 390 -5.69 -2.07 -6.32
CA MET A 390 -5.71 -1.15 -7.46
C MET A 390 -5.18 -1.79 -8.75
N ASN A 391 -4.21 -2.69 -8.69
CA ASN A 391 -3.61 -3.29 -9.88
C ASN A 391 -4.43 -4.46 -10.40
N ASN A 392 -4.74 -5.44 -9.56
CA ASN A 392 -5.58 -6.57 -9.93
C ASN A 392 -6.08 -7.31 -8.68
N TYR A 393 -7.38 -7.62 -8.64
CA TYR A 393 -7.92 -8.45 -7.57
C TYR A 393 -7.53 -9.92 -7.76
N ASN A 394 -6.91 -10.50 -6.73
CA ASN A 394 -6.63 -11.91 -6.62
C ASN A 394 -7.05 -12.41 -5.23
N TYR A 395 -7.93 -13.40 -5.19
CA TYR A 395 -8.49 -13.93 -3.95
C TYR A 395 -7.40 -14.42 -2.95
N PHE A 396 -6.40 -15.17 -3.42
CA PHE A 396 -5.34 -15.69 -2.55
C PHE A 396 -4.51 -14.58 -1.93
N VAL A 397 -4.12 -13.59 -2.75
CA VAL A 397 -3.37 -12.42 -2.30
C VAL A 397 -4.19 -11.61 -1.30
N TYR A 398 -5.47 -11.39 -1.61
CA TYR A 398 -6.39 -10.68 -0.73
C TYR A 398 -6.57 -11.38 0.62
N SER A 399 -6.73 -12.70 0.61
CA SER A 399 -6.84 -13.51 1.82
C SER A 399 -5.57 -13.42 2.70
N GLN A 400 -4.39 -13.44 2.11
CA GLN A 400 -3.12 -13.29 2.85
C GLN A 400 -3.00 -11.89 3.48
N ILE A 401 -3.35 -10.84 2.75
CA ILE A 401 -3.37 -9.47 3.29
C ILE A 401 -4.35 -9.36 4.47
N ASN A 402 -5.53 -9.94 4.35
CA ASN A 402 -6.50 -9.94 5.45
C ASN A 402 -6.00 -10.67 6.70
N GLN A 403 -5.21 -11.75 6.53
CA GLN A 403 -4.55 -12.41 7.66
C GLN A 403 -3.57 -11.45 8.38
N ILE A 404 -2.81 -10.67 7.63
CA ILE A 404 -1.91 -9.65 8.20
C ILE A 404 -2.71 -8.60 8.97
N ILE A 405 -3.75 -8.04 8.35
CA ILE A 405 -4.59 -7.02 8.96
C ILE A 405 -5.22 -7.54 10.27
N ASN A 406 -5.72 -8.78 10.27
CA ASN A 406 -6.27 -9.41 11.47
C ASN A 406 -5.23 -9.55 12.60
N LYS A 407 -3.99 -9.95 12.28
CA LYS A 407 -2.89 -10.04 13.28
C LYS A 407 -2.54 -8.68 13.85
N LEU A 408 -2.44 -7.65 12.99
CA LEU A 408 -2.22 -6.26 13.42
C LEU A 408 -3.37 -5.75 14.30
N THR A 409 -4.61 -6.06 13.94
CA THR A 409 -5.79 -5.70 14.75
C THR A 409 -5.66 -6.24 16.17
N VAL A 410 -5.30 -7.51 16.32
CA VAL A 410 -5.09 -8.13 17.64
C VAL A 410 -3.94 -7.46 18.40
N ALA A 411 -2.82 -7.18 17.74
CA ALA A 411 -1.68 -6.52 18.36
C ALA A 411 -2.04 -5.09 18.82
N CYS A 412 -2.77 -4.32 17.99
CA CYS A 412 -3.22 -2.97 18.35
C CYS A 412 -4.20 -2.96 19.52
N ILE A 413 -5.07 -3.98 19.63
CA ILE A 413 -6.00 -4.14 20.76
C ILE A 413 -5.21 -4.44 22.05
N SER A 414 -4.25 -5.37 21.99
CA SER A 414 -3.47 -5.76 23.17
C SER A 414 -2.66 -4.58 23.73
N GLU A 415 -2.18 -3.70 22.88
CA GLU A 415 -1.42 -2.51 23.25
C GLU A 415 -2.29 -1.24 23.43
N LYS A 416 -3.63 -1.37 23.33
CA LYS A 416 -4.62 -0.28 23.50
C LYS A 416 -4.35 0.93 22.58
N GLN A 417 -3.94 0.69 21.33
CA GLN A 417 -3.58 1.72 20.36
C GLN A 417 -4.78 2.14 19.50
N GLU A 418 -5.55 3.09 19.98
CA GLU A 418 -6.78 3.57 19.31
C GLU A 418 -6.53 4.13 17.91
N ALA A 419 -5.51 4.97 17.75
CA ALA A 419 -5.20 5.58 16.46
C ALA A 419 -4.86 4.54 15.39
N PHE A 420 -4.18 3.45 15.78
CA PHE A 420 -3.81 2.38 14.86
C PHE A 420 -5.03 1.56 14.43
N LEU A 421 -5.96 1.36 15.34
CA LEU A 421 -7.21 0.68 15.06
C LEU A 421 -8.11 1.48 14.10
N LYS A 422 -8.14 2.82 14.25
CA LYS A 422 -8.78 3.72 13.27
C LYS A 422 -8.20 3.49 11.87
N GLU A 423 -6.88 3.49 11.75
CA GLU A 423 -6.23 3.27 10.45
C GLU A 423 -6.55 1.89 9.85
N ILE A 424 -6.66 0.85 10.68
CA ILE A 424 -7.04 -0.49 10.19
C ILE A 424 -8.45 -0.50 9.58
N VAL A 425 -9.42 0.17 10.21
CA VAL A 425 -10.77 0.29 9.61
C VAL A 425 -10.71 1.11 8.32
N ASN A 426 -9.94 2.19 8.30
CA ASN A 426 -9.73 3.00 7.11
C ASN A 426 -9.13 2.21 5.94
N ILE A 427 -8.30 1.20 6.20
CA ILE A 427 -7.80 0.29 5.15
C ILE A 427 -9.00 -0.36 4.42
N TYR A 428 -9.94 -0.94 5.16
CA TYR A 428 -11.10 -1.58 4.55
C TYR A 428 -12.05 -0.59 3.86
N LEU A 429 -12.28 0.58 4.46
CA LEU A 429 -13.10 1.62 3.83
C LEU A 429 -12.47 2.13 2.53
N ASN A 430 -11.15 2.28 2.47
CA ASN A 430 -10.44 2.62 1.24
C ASN A 430 -10.52 1.49 0.20
N GLN A 431 -10.47 0.24 0.64
CA GLN A 431 -10.69 -0.90 -0.27
C GLN A 431 -12.11 -0.91 -0.85
N VAL A 432 -13.14 -0.52 -0.07
CA VAL A 432 -14.52 -0.31 -0.58
C VAL A 432 -14.54 0.74 -1.70
N LYS A 433 -13.85 1.87 -1.50
CA LYS A 433 -13.74 2.93 -2.52
C LYS A 433 -13.07 2.42 -3.81
N ILE A 434 -12.01 1.63 -3.68
CA ILE A 434 -11.30 1.02 -4.81
C ILE A 434 -12.18 -0.02 -5.51
N ALA A 435 -12.87 -0.87 -4.74
CA ALA A 435 -13.76 -1.90 -5.26
C ALA A 435 -14.90 -1.30 -6.08
N TRP A 436 -15.50 -0.20 -5.62
CA TRP A 436 -16.51 0.51 -6.40
C TRP A 436 -15.94 1.02 -7.75
N ASN A 437 -14.78 1.65 -7.72
CA ASN A 437 -14.18 2.24 -8.92
C ASN A 437 -13.73 1.22 -9.98
N LYS A 438 -13.33 0.01 -9.57
CA LYS A 438 -12.70 -0.97 -10.46
C LYS A 438 -13.41 -2.31 -10.57
N TYR A 439 -14.18 -2.69 -9.57
CA TYR A 439 -14.67 -4.05 -9.39
C TYR A 439 -16.17 -4.07 -9.03
N SER A 440 -16.94 -3.11 -9.53
CA SER A 440 -18.39 -2.99 -9.22
C SER A 440 -19.13 -4.32 -9.41
N ASN A 441 -18.81 -5.08 -10.46
CA ASN A 441 -19.46 -6.36 -10.81
C ASN A 441 -18.82 -7.60 -10.14
N ASN A 442 -17.79 -7.44 -9.30
CA ASN A 442 -17.12 -8.58 -8.65
C ASN A 442 -17.77 -8.92 -7.30
N ASN A 443 -18.84 -9.72 -7.33
CA ASN A 443 -19.58 -10.08 -6.12
C ASN A 443 -18.76 -10.87 -5.10
N ILE A 444 -17.74 -11.62 -5.51
CA ILE A 444 -16.86 -12.37 -4.59
C ILE A 444 -16.03 -11.38 -3.74
N LEU A 445 -15.40 -10.39 -4.40
CA LEU A 445 -14.67 -9.35 -3.71
C LEU A 445 -15.55 -8.58 -2.72
N TRP A 446 -16.76 -8.17 -3.13
CA TRP A 446 -17.68 -7.45 -2.26
C TRP A 446 -18.05 -8.26 -1.01
N LYS A 447 -18.34 -9.54 -1.17
CA LYS A 447 -18.67 -10.45 -0.06
C LYS A 447 -17.50 -10.58 0.91
N ASP A 448 -16.28 -10.79 0.42
CA ASP A 448 -15.09 -10.94 1.26
C ASP A 448 -14.74 -9.63 1.97
N LEU A 449 -14.81 -8.50 1.26
CA LEU A 449 -14.51 -7.18 1.80
C LEU A 449 -15.46 -6.81 2.94
N PHE A 450 -16.76 -6.96 2.73
CA PHE A 450 -17.77 -6.66 3.75
C PHE A 450 -17.70 -7.60 4.95
N LYS A 451 -17.38 -8.87 4.72
CA LYS A 451 -17.14 -9.83 5.80
C LYS A 451 -15.98 -9.40 6.70
N GLU A 452 -14.85 -9.00 6.11
CA GLU A 452 -13.68 -8.60 6.87
C GLU A 452 -13.88 -7.21 7.54
N LEU A 453 -14.52 -6.26 6.87
CA LEU A 453 -14.89 -4.97 7.46
C LEU A 453 -15.80 -5.18 8.69
N LYS A 454 -16.84 -5.99 8.56
CA LYS A 454 -17.76 -6.35 9.66
C LYS A 454 -17.00 -7.00 10.82
N LYS A 455 -16.19 -8.03 10.52
CA LYS A 455 -15.39 -8.73 11.53
C LYS A 455 -14.47 -7.80 12.29
N THR A 456 -13.75 -6.92 11.59
CA THR A 456 -12.81 -5.98 12.20
C THR A 456 -13.55 -4.97 13.08
N THR A 457 -14.67 -4.42 12.59
CA THR A 457 -15.49 -3.48 13.37
C THR A 457 -16.07 -4.16 14.62
N LEU A 458 -16.50 -5.41 14.54
CA LEU A 458 -16.99 -6.18 15.71
C LEU A 458 -15.86 -6.46 16.72
N ILE A 459 -14.67 -6.84 16.27
CA ILE A 459 -13.52 -7.05 17.17
C ILE A 459 -13.19 -5.76 17.91
N LEU A 460 -13.19 -4.61 17.23
CA LEU A 460 -12.98 -3.31 17.85
C LEU A 460 -14.02 -3.01 18.92
N SER A 461 -15.28 -3.32 18.66
CA SER A 461 -16.36 -3.07 19.57
C SER A 461 -16.31 -3.91 20.84
N LEU A 462 -15.79 -5.14 20.75
CA LEU A 462 -15.65 -6.05 21.89
C LEU A 462 -14.45 -5.71 22.80
N SER A 463 -13.52 -4.90 22.33
CA SER A 463 -12.30 -4.57 23.09
C SER A 463 -12.53 -3.63 24.30
N GLY A 464 -13.76 -3.27 24.61
CA GLY A 464 -14.35 -2.72 25.85
C GLY A 464 -13.67 -1.55 26.60
N ASN A 465 -12.39 -1.32 26.36
CA ASN A 465 -11.57 -0.30 27.03
C ASN A 465 -11.14 0.84 26.08
N ILE A 466 -11.65 0.85 24.85
CA ILE A 466 -11.25 1.81 23.84
C ILE A 466 -12.40 2.80 23.68
N ASN A 467 -12.18 4.05 24.07
CA ASN A 467 -13.11 5.18 23.84
C ASN A 467 -13.15 5.58 22.36
N LEU A 468 -13.17 4.61 21.46
CA LEU A 468 -13.22 4.85 20.04
C LEU A 468 -14.64 5.20 19.64
N SER A 469 -14.84 6.43 19.24
CA SER A 469 -16.00 6.79 18.45
C SER A 469 -15.83 6.12 17.05
N VAL A 470 -16.34 4.89 16.92
CA VAL A 470 -16.36 4.18 15.63
C VAL A 470 -17.10 5.02 14.57
N SER A 471 -17.99 5.90 15.01
CA SER A 471 -18.70 6.86 14.15
C SER A 471 -17.78 7.79 13.38
N GLU A 472 -16.68 8.27 13.98
CA GLU A 472 -15.70 9.12 13.29
C GLU A 472 -15.05 8.41 12.12
N LEU A 473 -14.89 7.08 12.19
CA LEU A 473 -14.25 6.31 11.11
C LEU A 473 -15.08 6.30 9.82
N TYR A 474 -16.40 6.41 9.95
CA TYR A 474 -17.29 6.41 8.80
C TYR A 474 -17.56 7.81 8.23
N ILE A 475 -17.19 8.88 8.94
CA ILE A 475 -17.42 10.26 8.48
C ILE A 475 -16.72 10.53 7.12
N ASP A 476 -15.45 10.17 7.01
CA ASP A 476 -14.69 10.35 5.75
C ASP A 476 -15.27 9.52 4.61
N PHE A 477 -15.78 8.33 4.94
CA PHE A 477 -16.44 7.47 3.96
C PHE A 477 -17.77 8.06 3.50
N HIS A 478 -18.59 8.60 4.42
CA HIS A 478 -19.83 9.27 4.08
C HIS A 478 -19.59 10.54 3.27
N THR A 479 -18.57 11.33 3.63
CA THR A 479 -18.16 12.51 2.87
C THR A 479 -17.76 12.14 1.43
N TRP A 480 -17.03 11.04 1.25
CA TRP A 480 -16.71 10.52 -0.06
C TRP A 480 -17.96 10.08 -0.85
N GLN A 481 -18.92 9.41 -0.22
CA GLN A 481 -20.19 9.05 -0.88
C GLN A 481 -20.95 10.27 -1.39
N VAL A 482 -21.04 11.32 -0.57
CA VAL A 482 -21.69 12.58 -0.94
C VAL A 482 -20.94 13.28 -2.07
N ALA A 483 -19.60 13.31 -2.03
CA ALA A 483 -18.79 13.92 -3.08
C ALA A 483 -18.98 13.19 -4.43
N ILE A 484 -19.05 11.87 -4.43
CA ILE A 484 -19.28 11.07 -5.63
C ILE A 484 -20.66 11.38 -6.24
N ILE A 485 -21.73 11.37 -5.45
CA ILE A 485 -23.06 11.63 -5.99
C ILE A 485 -23.19 13.05 -6.50
N ASN A 486 -22.60 14.02 -5.82
CA ASN A 486 -22.57 15.41 -6.31
C ASN A 486 -21.80 15.51 -7.63
N SER A 487 -20.66 14.85 -7.78
CA SER A 487 -19.94 14.83 -9.05
C SER A 487 -20.73 14.16 -10.18
N ILE A 488 -21.52 13.13 -9.89
CA ILE A 488 -22.44 12.52 -10.86
C ILE A 488 -23.51 13.53 -11.27
N PHE A 489 -24.06 14.27 -10.29
CA PHE A 489 -25.08 15.29 -10.59
C PHE A 489 -24.59 16.46 -11.46
N GLU A 490 -23.29 16.77 -11.39
CA GLU A 490 -22.65 17.84 -12.16
C GLU A 490 -22.26 17.41 -13.59
N LEU A 491 -22.37 16.12 -13.95
CA LEU A 491 -22.03 15.64 -15.28
C LEU A 491 -22.99 16.23 -16.33
N THR A 492 -22.45 16.85 -17.36
CA THR A 492 -23.20 17.43 -18.47
C THR A 492 -23.62 16.39 -19.53
N ASN A 493 -22.86 15.30 -19.64
CA ASN A 493 -23.17 14.19 -20.55
C ASN A 493 -24.18 13.25 -19.89
N LYS A 494 -25.41 13.24 -20.40
CA LYS A 494 -26.54 12.45 -19.83
C LYS A 494 -26.30 10.95 -19.84
N ASP A 495 -25.64 10.41 -20.87
CA ASP A 495 -25.39 8.96 -20.96
C ASP A 495 -24.39 8.53 -19.92
N LYS A 496 -23.27 9.26 -19.77
CA LYS A 496 -22.28 9.03 -18.70
C LYS A 496 -22.86 9.27 -17.31
N GLN A 497 -23.73 10.26 -17.17
CA GLN A 497 -24.41 10.52 -15.90
C GLN A 497 -25.28 9.34 -15.50
N LYS A 498 -26.04 8.78 -16.44
CA LYS A 498 -26.88 7.61 -16.20
C LYS A 498 -26.04 6.38 -15.87
N GLU A 499 -25.02 6.08 -16.66
CA GLU A 499 -24.11 4.94 -16.41
C GLU A 499 -23.47 4.99 -15.03
N ASN A 500 -22.95 6.16 -14.63
CA ASN A 500 -22.34 6.37 -13.32
C ASN A 500 -23.37 6.29 -12.19
N LEU A 501 -24.59 6.78 -12.44
CA LEU A 501 -25.68 6.70 -11.47
C LEU A 501 -26.14 5.26 -11.26
N ASP A 502 -26.30 4.50 -12.33
CA ASP A 502 -26.66 3.06 -12.24
C ASP A 502 -25.60 2.27 -11.48
N SER A 503 -24.32 2.51 -11.75
CA SER A 503 -23.20 1.91 -11.00
C SER A 503 -23.22 2.30 -9.52
N TYR A 504 -23.55 3.56 -9.21
CA TYR A 504 -23.64 4.04 -7.84
C TYR A 504 -24.83 3.42 -7.08
N ILE A 505 -25.96 3.26 -7.75
CA ILE A 505 -27.15 2.59 -7.19
C ILE A 505 -26.82 1.11 -6.87
N GLU A 506 -26.14 0.40 -7.77
CA GLU A 506 -25.70 -0.97 -7.51
C GLU A 506 -24.76 -1.05 -6.28
N PHE A 507 -23.85 -0.09 -6.15
CA PHE A 507 -23.03 0.03 -4.95
C PHE A 507 -23.87 0.27 -3.70
N MET A 508 -24.85 1.18 -3.75
CA MET A 508 -25.76 1.48 -2.64
C MET A 508 -26.59 0.28 -2.23
N GLU A 509 -27.02 -0.58 -3.16
CA GLU A 509 -27.67 -1.84 -2.84
C GLU A 509 -26.75 -2.75 -2.04
N LYS A 510 -25.52 -3.00 -2.53
CA LYS A 510 -24.54 -3.84 -1.84
C LYS A 510 -24.18 -3.31 -0.45
N TRP A 511 -24.01 -1.99 -0.33
CA TRP A 511 -23.74 -1.33 0.95
C TRP A 511 -24.91 -1.45 1.92
N SER A 512 -26.13 -1.31 1.42
CA SER A 512 -27.34 -1.48 2.22
C SER A 512 -27.52 -2.91 2.72
N ASP A 513 -27.27 -3.91 1.88
CA ASP A 513 -27.28 -5.32 2.26
C ASP A 513 -26.21 -5.63 3.32
N PHE A 514 -25.02 -5.01 3.20
CA PHE A 514 -23.99 -5.11 4.23
C PHE A 514 -24.45 -4.51 5.57
N LEU A 515 -25.05 -3.32 5.57
CA LEU A 515 -25.57 -2.70 6.80
C LEU A 515 -26.66 -3.54 7.45
N LEU A 516 -27.56 -4.14 6.66
CA LEU A 516 -28.58 -5.04 7.16
C LEU A 516 -27.97 -6.29 7.80
N ASP A 517 -26.99 -6.92 7.13
CA ASP A 517 -26.28 -8.07 7.66
C ASP A 517 -25.48 -7.72 8.93
N PHE A 518 -24.88 -6.53 8.95
CA PHE A 518 -24.15 -6.02 10.10
C PHE A 518 -25.08 -5.76 11.29
N SER A 519 -26.25 -5.16 11.05
CA SER A 519 -27.24 -4.89 12.10
C SER A 519 -27.81 -6.16 12.74
N ARG A 520 -27.85 -7.27 12.00
CA ARG A 520 -28.30 -8.58 12.52
C ARG A 520 -27.30 -9.21 13.48
N ASP A 521 -26.02 -9.01 13.27
CA ASP A 521 -24.94 -9.64 14.04
C ASP A 521 -24.45 -8.76 15.20
N VAL A 522 -24.73 -7.46 15.16
CA VAL A 522 -24.36 -6.55 16.25
C VAL A 522 -25.20 -6.89 17.47
N GLY A 523 -24.55 -7.42 18.51
CA GLY A 523 -25.20 -7.62 19.82
C GLY A 523 -25.63 -6.29 20.42
N LEU A 524 -26.71 -6.36 21.14
CA LEU A 524 -27.50 -5.26 21.73
C LEU A 524 -26.73 -4.26 22.59
N ASP A 525 -25.65 -4.70 23.21
CA ASP A 525 -24.96 -3.94 24.24
C ASP A 525 -23.84 -3.04 23.72
N ASN A 526 -23.59 -3.06 22.40
CA ASN A 526 -22.45 -2.36 21.85
C ASN A 526 -22.83 -1.01 21.25
N LYS A 527 -22.90 0.00 22.09
CA LYS A 527 -23.20 1.40 21.72
C LYS A 527 -22.27 1.95 20.64
N GLN A 528 -21.01 1.48 20.62
CA GLN A 528 -19.99 2.01 19.73
C GLN A 528 -20.18 1.60 18.27
N VAL A 529 -20.81 0.47 18.01
CA VAL A 529 -21.04 -0.03 16.64
C VAL A 529 -22.42 0.37 16.11
N GLY A 530 -23.37 0.59 16.96
CA GLY A 530 -24.72 0.99 16.54
C GLY A 530 -24.77 2.38 15.91
N LEU A 531 -24.00 3.31 16.45
CA LEU A 531 -23.96 4.68 15.93
C LEU A 531 -23.49 4.75 14.47
N PRO A 532 -22.40 4.08 14.06
CA PRO A 532 -21.99 4.02 12.64
C PRO A 532 -23.05 3.45 11.70
N ILE A 533 -23.80 2.44 12.15
CA ILE A 533 -24.88 1.86 11.33
C ILE A 533 -25.96 2.91 11.08
N ILE A 534 -26.43 3.60 12.11
CA ILE A 534 -27.46 4.62 11.98
C ILE A 534 -26.98 5.81 11.16
N GLN A 535 -25.77 6.29 11.39
CA GLN A 535 -25.18 7.35 10.58
C GLN A 535 -25.05 6.95 9.12
N SER A 536 -24.70 5.70 8.85
CA SER A 536 -24.63 5.18 7.49
C SER A 536 -26.02 5.10 6.85
N VAL A 537 -27.03 4.66 7.61
CA VAL A 537 -28.42 4.65 7.12
C VAL A 537 -28.92 6.07 6.87
N GLU A 538 -28.69 7.00 7.79
CA GLU A 538 -29.03 8.40 7.62
C GLU A 538 -28.40 8.99 6.35
N ASN A 539 -27.09 8.82 6.17
CA ASN A 539 -26.38 9.29 4.98
C ASN A 539 -26.94 8.67 3.69
N ASN A 540 -27.20 7.37 3.71
CA ASN A 540 -27.80 6.67 2.57
C ASN A 540 -29.18 7.23 2.22
N LEU A 541 -30.06 7.43 3.21
CA LEU A 541 -31.40 7.99 3.01
C LEU A 541 -31.33 9.40 2.44
N ARG A 542 -30.41 10.25 2.93
CA ARG A 542 -30.18 11.60 2.37
C ARG A 542 -29.76 11.56 0.92
N ILE A 543 -28.85 10.67 0.56
CA ILE A 543 -28.38 10.50 -0.82
C ILE A 543 -29.52 9.99 -1.70
N LEU A 544 -30.24 8.97 -1.27
CA LEU A 544 -31.38 8.40 -2.01
C LEU A 544 -32.46 9.45 -2.25
N TYR A 545 -32.76 10.25 -1.23
CA TYR A 545 -33.68 11.38 -1.36
C TYR A 545 -33.21 12.38 -2.41
N GLY A 546 -31.93 12.75 -2.39
CA GLY A 546 -31.36 13.64 -3.43
C GLY A 546 -31.37 13.06 -4.84
N ILE A 547 -31.18 11.75 -4.99
CA ILE A 547 -31.29 11.03 -6.26
C ILE A 547 -32.73 11.06 -6.76
N LYS A 548 -33.68 10.71 -5.91
CA LYS A 548 -35.09 10.67 -6.24
C LYS A 548 -35.63 12.03 -6.72
N GLN A 549 -35.18 13.12 -6.09
CA GLN A 549 -35.59 14.47 -6.49
C GLN A 549 -35.11 14.90 -7.87
N LYS A 550 -34.05 14.30 -8.39
CA LYS A 550 -33.43 14.65 -9.68
C LYS A 550 -33.71 13.64 -10.80
N PHE A 551 -33.98 12.40 -10.44
CA PHE A 551 -34.12 11.29 -11.36
C PHE A 551 -35.32 10.43 -11.00
N ASP A 552 -36.09 10.04 -11.99
CA ASP A 552 -37.20 9.12 -11.85
C ASP A 552 -36.67 7.67 -11.86
N LEU A 553 -36.33 7.16 -10.66
CA LEU A 553 -35.72 5.83 -10.48
C LEU A 553 -36.46 5.05 -9.38
N ASP A 554 -36.65 3.75 -9.61
CA ASP A 554 -37.18 2.85 -8.59
C ASP A 554 -36.11 2.48 -7.57
N LEU A 555 -36.12 3.15 -6.44
CA LEU A 555 -35.23 2.94 -5.29
C LEU A 555 -35.87 2.10 -4.17
N THR A 556 -37.03 1.54 -4.41
CA THR A 556 -37.86 0.83 -3.42
C THR A 556 -37.09 -0.26 -2.68
N LYS A 557 -36.30 -1.05 -3.40
CA LYS A 557 -35.50 -2.14 -2.83
C LYS A 557 -34.50 -1.63 -1.80
N ILE A 558 -33.78 -0.55 -2.11
CA ILE A 558 -32.75 0.02 -1.22
C ILE A 558 -33.42 0.62 0.01
N TYR A 559 -34.47 1.40 -0.15
CA TYR A 559 -35.25 1.94 0.96
C TYR A 559 -35.74 0.84 1.91
N LYS A 560 -36.33 -0.22 1.36
CA LYS A 560 -36.79 -1.37 2.15
C LYS A 560 -35.65 -2.03 2.93
N THR A 561 -34.48 -2.16 2.35
CA THR A 561 -33.30 -2.70 3.03
C THR A 561 -32.84 -1.78 4.17
N GLN A 562 -32.81 -0.45 3.96
CA GLN A 562 -32.47 0.52 4.98
C GLN A 562 -33.48 0.49 6.15
N PHE A 563 -34.76 0.39 5.86
CA PHE A 563 -35.80 0.29 6.89
C PHE A 563 -35.70 -1.02 7.67
N ASN A 564 -35.41 -2.13 7.01
CA ASN A 564 -35.14 -3.39 7.69
C ASN A 564 -33.90 -3.31 8.60
N THR A 565 -32.86 -2.60 8.18
CA THR A 565 -31.67 -2.37 9.00
C THR A 565 -32.02 -1.61 10.29
N LEU A 566 -32.78 -0.53 10.19
CA LEU A 566 -33.26 0.24 11.33
C LEU A 566 -34.16 -0.63 12.22
N SER A 567 -35.11 -1.35 11.65
CA SER A 567 -36.02 -2.18 12.39
C SER A 567 -35.31 -3.27 13.22
N TRP A 568 -34.35 -3.98 12.58
CA TRP A 568 -33.54 -4.97 13.27
C TRP A 568 -32.69 -4.36 14.38
N TYR A 569 -32.08 -3.23 14.13
CA TYR A 569 -31.23 -2.55 15.10
C TYR A 569 -32.05 -2.10 16.31
N PHE A 570 -33.21 -1.48 16.09
CA PHE A 570 -34.07 -0.99 17.16
C PHE A 570 -34.69 -2.09 18.01
N GLN A 571 -35.10 -3.21 17.42
CA GLN A 571 -35.61 -4.36 18.16
C GLN A 571 -34.62 -4.89 19.20
N LYS A 572 -33.36 -4.69 18.95
CA LYS A 572 -32.28 -5.26 19.75
C LYS A 572 -31.64 -4.26 20.75
N THR A 573 -31.88 -2.97 20.67
CA THR A 573 -31.16 -1.96 21.46
C THR A 573 -31.90 -1.64 22.77
N GLU A 574 -31.27 -1.93 23.91
CA GLU A 574 -31.87 -1.66 25.24
C GLU A 574 -31.56 -0.25 25.79
N LYS A 575 -30.37 0.28 25.51
CA LYS A 575 -29.93 1.60 25.99
C LYS A 575 -29.37 2.45 24.85
N VAL A 576 -29.75 3.71 24.79
CA VAL A 576 -29.40 4.68 23.76
C VAL A 576 -28.76 5.91 24.41
N ASP A 577 -27.68 6.43 23.87
CA ASP A 577 -27.05 7.68 24.29
C ASP A 577 -27.55 8.90 23.50
N GLU A 578 -27.14 10.11 23.90
CA GLU A 578 -27.58 11.36 23.27
C GLU A 578 -27.16 11.46 21.80
N SER A 579 -25.96 10.98 21.45
CA SER A 579 -25.44 11.00 20.05
C SER A 579 -26.30 10.14 19.13
N PHE A 580 -26.79 9.03 19.66
CA PHE A 580 -27.70 8.14 18.96
C PHE A 580 -29.07 8.78 18.75
N LEU A 581 -29.62 9.44 19.77
CA LEU A 581 -30.91 10.14 19.69
C LEU A 581 -30.89 11.23 18.64
N PHE A 582 -29.79 11.99 18.53
CA PHE A 582 -29.61 13.01 17.47
C PHE A 582 -29.70 12.42 16.08
N ASN A 583 -28.97 11.33 15.81
CA ASN A 583 -29.03 10.68 14.48
C ASN A 583 -30.41 10.06 14.22
N LEU A 584 -31.09 9.56 15.24
CA LEU A 584 -32.42 9.04 15.13
C LEU A 584 -33.43 10.15 14.76
N GLU A 585 -33.32 11.34 15.34
CA GLU A 585 -34.10 12.51 14.94
C GLU A 585 -33.87 12.90 13.48
N GLN A 586 -32.63 12.83 12.99
CA GLN A 586 -32.33 13.09 11.58
C GLN A 586 -32.98 12.04 10.67
N VAL A 587 -32.91 10.76 11.03
CA VAL A 587 -33.59 9.69 10.28
C VAL A 587 -35.12 9.91 10.26
N GLN A 588 -35.75 10.22 11.40
CA GLN A 588 -37.16 10.53 11.45
C GLN A 588 -37.53 11.72 10.56
N GLU A 589 -36.69 12.75 10.53
CA GLU A 589 -36.86 13.92 9.68
C GLU A 589 -36.85 13.56 8.18
N ILE A 590 -35.94 12.71 7.77
CA ILE A 590 -35.85 12.24 6.37
C ILE A 590 -37.07 11.41 6.01
N LEU A 591 -37.50 10.51 6.88
CA LEU A 591 -38.71 9.69 6.69
C LEU A 591 -39.98 10.53 6.55
N LEU A 592 -40.11 11.57 7.36
CA LEU A 592 -41.23 12.51 7.25
C LEU A 592 -41.30 13.20 5.91
N ARG A 593 -40.15 13.64 5.37
CA ARG A 593 -40.06 14.24 4.03
C ARG A 593 -40.42 13.23 2.97
N GLU A 594 -39.88 12.03 3.05
CA GLU A 594 -40.21 10.94 2.12
C GLU A 594 -41.71 10.60 2.13
N ILE A 595 -42.36 10.56 3.29
CA ILE A 595 -43.81 10.33 3.37
C ILE A 595 -44.56 11.47 2.69
N ASN A 596 -44.18 12.74 2.95
CA ASN A 596 -44.82 13.89 2.30
C ASN A 596 -44.71 13.84 0.78
N ASP A 597 -43.51 13.61 0.27
CA ASP A 597 -43.22 13.59 -1.18
C ASP A 597 -43.92 12.40 -1.86
N ASN A 598 -43.94 11.21 -1.22
CA ASN A 598 -44.63 10.04 -1.75
C ASN A 598 -46.13 10.21 -1.79
N LEU A 599 -46.73 10.87 -0.77
CA LEU A 599 -48.14 11.22 -0.77
C LEU A 599 -48.47 12.22 -1.88
N LYS A 600 -47.59 13.15 -2.15
CA LYS A 600 -47.74 14.14 -3.22
C LYS A 600 -47.65 13.51 -4.61
N GLU A 601 -46.69 12.63 -4.84
CA GLU A 601 -46.42 11.99 -6.12
C GLU A 601 -47.21 10.69 -6.37
N LYS A 602 -47.80 10.10 -5.35
CA LYS A 602 -48.57 8.83 -5.35
C LYS A 602 -47.74 7.60 -5.78
N VAL A 603 -46.46 7.58 -5.50
CA VAL A 603 -45.49 6.63 -6.08
C VAL A 603 -45.15 5.43 -5.19
N PHE A 604 -45.41 5.47 -3.84
CA PHE A 604 -44.81 4.51 -2.92
C PHE A 604 -45.81 3.91 -1.90
N ASP A 605 -45.45 2.75 -1.30
CA ASP A 605 -46.12 2.21 -0.14
C ASP A 605 -45.89 3.09 1.10
N VAL A 606 -46.65 4.16 1.17
CA VAL A 606 -46.64 5.13 2.26
C VAL A 606 -46.91 4.46 3.60
N LYS A 607 -47.73 3.42 3.63
CA LYS A 607 -48.13 2.74 4.87
C LYS A 607 -46.92 2.10 5.56
N GLY A 608 -46.08 1.36 4.83
CA GLY A 608 -44.92 0.69 5.41
C GLY A 608 -43.91 1.68 5.98
N VAL A 609 -43.70 2.83 5.32
CA VAL A 609 -42.80 3.91 5.80
C VAL A 609 -43.38 4.61 7.02
N THR A 610 -44.71 4.86 7.02
CA THR A 610 -45.42 5.47 8.15
C THR A 610 -45.35 4.55 9.37
N ASP A 611 -45.68 3.27 9.22
CA ASP A 611 -45.59 2.28 10.32
C ASP A 611 -44.19 2.19 10.91
N LEU A 612 -43.13 2.27 10.05
CA LEU A 612 -41.77 2.30 10.52
C LEU A 612 -41.47 3.57 11.31
N LEU A 613 -41.87 4.74 10.78
CA LEU A 613 -41.65 6.01 11.47
C LEU A 613 -42.33 6.03 12.83
N ILE A 614 -43.56 5.55 12.90
CA ILE A 614 -44.30 5.43 14.18
C ILE A 614 -43.52 4.57 15.18
N ARG A 615 -43.07 3.39 14.79
CA ARG A 615 -42.26 2.52 15.66
C ARG A 615 -40.96 3.19 16.11
N LEU A 616 -40.28 3.91 15.22
CA LEU A 616 -39.06 4.65 15.56
C LEU A 616 -39.36 5.77 16.59
N ILE A 617 -40.49 6.43 16.44
CA ILE A 617 -40.93 7.47 17.37
C ILE A 617 -41.30 6.87 18.73
N GLU A 618 -42.07 5.77 18.77
CA GLU A 618 -42.40 5.05 20.00
C GLU A 618 -41.13 4.59 20.73
N GLN A 619 -40.21 3.96 20.05
CA GLN A 619 -38.95 3.50 20.62
C GLN A 619 -38.09 4.67 21.10
N HIS A 620 -38.07 5.78 20.35
CA HIS A 620 -37.38 6.99 20.77
C HIS A 620 -37.98 7.51 22.07
N PHE A 621 -39.30 7.60 22.14
CA PHE A 621 -39.99 8.03 23.35
C PHE A 621 -39.68 7.13 24.56
N GLU A 622 -39.72 5.81 24.38
CA GLU A 622 -39.43 4.86 25.49
C GLU A 622 -37.98 5.00 26.00
N LYS A 623 -37.04 5.28 25.15
CA LYS A 623 -35.63 5.44 25.53
C LYS A 623 -35.34 6.77 26.21
N VAL A 624 -36.03 7.83 25.83
CA VAL A 624 -35.86 9.15 26.42
C VAL A 624 -36.56 9.24 27.79
N SER A 625 -37.65 8.48 27.99
CA SER A 625 -38.45 8.53 29.21
C SER A 625 -37.75 8.06 30.48
N VAL A 626 -36.68 7.31 30.38
CA VAL A 626 -36.00 6.67 31.51
C VAL A 626 -34.88 7.52 32.15
N GLY A 627 -34.49 8.66 31.57
CA GLY A 627 -33.31 9.37 32.11
C GLY A 627 -33.23 10.89 32.03
N TYR A 628 -33.88 11.56 31.06
CA TYR A 628 -33.64 12.99 30.84
C TYR A 628 -34.92 13.72 30.39
N GLY A 629 -35.51 14.48 31.26
CA GLY A 629 -36.80 15.16 31.10
C GLY A 629 -36.89 16.27 30.01
N TYR A 630 -35.80 16.61 29.32
CA TYR A 630 -35.76 17.75 28.39
C TYR A 630 -36.10 17.43 26.93
N ASN A 631 -36.07 16.16 26.50
CA ASN A 631 -36.16 15.82 25.08
C ASN A 631 -37.49 15.18 24.64
N HIS A 632 -38.39 14.89 25.53
CA HIS A 632 -39.73 14.34 25.22
C HIS A 632 -40.53 15.15 24.18
N PRO A 633 -40.46 16.44 24.24
CA PRO A 633 -41.27 17.32 23.41
C PRO A 633 -41.05 17.09 21.91
N ARG A 634 -39.81 17.02 21.50
CA ARG A 634 -39.47 16.87 20.07
C ARG A 634 -39.96 15.58 19.46
N VAL A 635 -40.13 14.53 20.24
CA VAL A 635 -40.64 13.24 19.78
C VAL A 635 -42.14 13.32 19.43
N ILE A 636 -42.93 13.96 20.28
CA ILE A 636 -44.36 14.17 20.03
C ILE A 636 -44.56 15.17 18.89
N GLU A 637 -43.73 16.20 18.78
CA GLU A 637 -43.72 17.14 17.65
C GLU A 637 -43.59 16.42 16.31
N LYS A 638 -42.75 15.35 16.21
CA LYS A 638 -42.61 14.56 14.98
C LYS A 638 -43.91 13.82 14.63
N LEU A 639 -44.64 13.31 15.64
CA LEU A 639 -45.96 12.72 15.40
C LEU A 639 -47.00 13.76 14.95
N ILE A 640 -46.94 14.96 15.49
CA ILE A 640 -47.80 16.06 15.04
C ILE A 640 -47.50 16.41 13.59
N CYS A 641 -46.23 16.54 13.25
CA CYS A 641 -45.82 16.79 11.86
C CYS A 641 -46.29 15.66 10.92
N LEU A 642 -46.18 14.40 11.33
CA LEU A 642 -46.68 13.25 10.59
C LEU A 642 -48.19 13.33 10.40
N GLY A 643 -48.93 13.59 11.49
CA GLY A 643 -50.38 13.74 11.46
C GLY A 643 -50.84 14.86 10.53
N LEU A 644 -50.16 16.00 10.53
CA LEU A 644 -50.44 17.13 9.63
C LEU A 644 -50.20 16.73 8.14
N VAL A 645 -49.13 16.04 7.85
CA VAL A 645 -48.83 15.53 6.49
C VAL A 645 -49.94 14.58 6.05
N LEU A 646 -50.29 13.57 6.86
CA LEU A 646 -51.33 12.61 6.54
C LEU A 646 -52.71 13.25 6.37
N ASN A 647 -53.11 14.14 7.30
CA ASN A 647 -54.39 14.86 7.27
C ASN A 647 -54.55 15.71 6.00
N LYS A 648 -53.49 16.42 5.57
CA LYS A 648 -53.47 17.17 4.33
C LYS A 648 -53.83 16.33 3.11
N TYR A 649 -53.32 15.12 3.02
CA TYR A 649 -53.59 14.19 1.92
C TYR A 649 -54.81 13.30 2.18
N LYS A 650 -55.61 13.62 3.18
CA LYS A 650 -56.86 12.88 3.54
C LYS A 650 -56.64 11.39 3.86
N VAL A 651 -55.47 11.09 4.43
CA VAL A 651 -55.19 9.77 4.99
C VAL A 651 -55.71 9.73 6.41
N ASP A 652 -56.22 8.59 6.84
CA ASP A 652 -56.72 8.42 8.21
C ASP A 652 -55.63 8.68 9.25
N VAL A 653 -55.92 9.56 10.21
CA VAL A 653 -54.98 9.95 11.26
C VAL A 653 -55.40 9.44 12.65
N ALA A 654 -56.45 8.62 12.73
CA ALA A 654 -57.00 8.16 14.02
C ALA A 654 -55.94 7.46 14.89
N ASP A 655 -55.10 6.61 14.30
CA ASP A 655 -54.00 5.92 14.99
C ASP A 655 -52.94 6.89 15.50
N ILE A 656 -52.62 7.94 14.73
CA ILE A 656 -51.64 8.97 15.12
C ILE A 656 -52.19 9.78 16.31
N LEU A 657 -53.43 10.22 16.27
CA LEU A 657 -54.07 10.96 17.36
C LEU A 657 -54.11 10.14 18.63
N LYS A 658 -54.51 8.86 18.53
CA LYS A 658 -54.47 7.92 19.64
C LYS A 658 -53.06 7.75 20.23
N LEU A 659 -52.06 7.67 19.38
CA LEU A 659 -50.69 7.53 19.83
C LEU A 659 -50.18 8.80 20.52
N ILE A 660 -50.51 9.98 20.02
CA ILE A 660 -50.17 11.27 20.65
C ILE A 660 -50.75 11.29 22.07
N ASP A 661 -52.03 10.94 22.22
CA ASP A 661 -52.69 10.88 23.54
C ASP A 661 -52.06 9.84 24.47
N GLN A 662 -51.71 8.67 23.97
CA GLN A 662 -51.04 7.62 24.75
C GLN A 662 -49.65 8.05 25.22
N LEU A 663 -48.85 8.63 24.34
CA LEU A 663 -47.51 9.09 24.70
C LEU A 663 -47.55 10.28 25.64
N ASN A 664 -48.50 11.19 25.49
CA ASN A 664 -48.68 12.29 26.42
C ASN A 664 -49.12 11.80 27.79
N THR A 665 -50.09 10.85 27.86
CA THR A 665 -50.51 10.24 29.14
C THR A 665 -49.31 9.56 29.81
N LYS A 666 -48.55 8.79 29.09
CA LYS A 666 -47.33 8.13 29.59
C LYS A 666 -46.27 9.15 30.08
N TYR A 667 -46.10 10.27 29.38
CA TYR A 667 -45.22 11.35 29.79
C TYR A 667 -45.68 11.96 31.15
N LEU A 668 -46.96 12.23 31.30
CA LEU A 668 -47.53 12.77 32.54
C LEU A 668 -47.38 11.79 33.72
N GLU A 669 -47.61 10.51 33.48
CA GLU A 669 -47.44 9.47 34.50
C GLU A 669 -45.97 9.35 34.96
N LEU A 670 -45.02 9.33 34.01
CA LEU A 670 -43.59 9.21 34.30
C LEU A 670 -43.02 10.41 35.06
N ASN A 671 -43.58 11.60 34.86
CA ASN A 671 -43.12 12.83 35.50
C ASN A 671 -44.01 13.31 36.66
N LYS A 672 -44.99 12.50 37.08
CA LYS A 672 -45.97 12.89 38.11
C LYS A 672 -45.33 13.37 39.40
N GLU A 673 -44.36 12.62 39.92
CA GLU A 673 -43.64 13.01 41.14
C GLU A 673 -42.89 14.32 40.99
N TYR A 674 -42.31 14.54 39.79
CA TYR A 674 -41.58 15.76 39.47
C TYR A 674 -42.50 16.96 39.37
N PHE A 675 -43.71 16.81 38.81
CA PHE A 675 -44.70 17.88 38.74
C PHE A 675 -45.24 18.26 40.11
N GLU A 676 -45.38 17.31 41.02
CA GLU A 676 -45.76 17.59 42.40
C GLU A 676 -44.63 18.34 43.17
N LEU A 677 -43.38 18.04 42.89
CA LEU A 677 -42.23 18.79 43.40
C LEU A 677 -42.17 20.21 42.83
N LYS A 678 -42.39 20.38 41.54
CA LYS A 678 -42.38 21.67 40.86
C LYS A 678 -43.52 22.60 41.34
N LYS A 679 -44.66 22.04 41.71
CA LYS A 679 -45.73 22.82 42.37
C LYS A 679 -45.31 23.43 43.73
N LYS A 680 -44.38 22.73 44.43
CA LYS A 680 -43.84 23.20 45.72
C LYS A 680 -42.63 24.15 45.49
N GLU A 681 -41.86 23.95 44.45
CA GLU A 681 -40.69 24.70 44.10
C GLU A 681 -40.79 25.23 42.65
N PRO A 682 -41.49 26.35 42.38
CA PRO A 682 -41.80 26.82 41.03
C PRO A 682 -40.58 27.10 40.16
N ASN A 683 -39.40 27.34 40.78
CA ASN A 683 -38.14 27.63 40.05
C ASN A 683 -37.39 26.37 39.69
N LEU A 684 -37.92 25.18 39.94
CA LEU A 684 -37.27 23.92 39.56
C LEU A 684 -37.25 23.80 38.04
N MET A 685 -36.05 23.77 37.46
CA MET A 685 -35.88 23.60 36.03
C MET A 685 -36.10 22.14 35.62
N GLY A 686 -37.01 21.87 34.68
CA GLY A 686 -37.31 20.51 34.20
C GLY A 686 -38.59 20.45 33.39
N PRO A 687 -39.13 19.22 33.21
CA PRO A 687 -40.31 18.99 32.39
C PRO A 687 -41.51 19.80 32.87
N ASP A 688 -42.42 20.12 31.94
CA ASP A 688 -43.64 20.89 32.21
C ASP A 688 -44.89 20.03 32.02
N GLU A 689 -45.89 20.18 32.91
CA GLU A 689 -47.16 19.46 32.82
C GLU A 689 -47.90 19.81 31.51
N TYR A 690 -47.75 21.03 31.02
CA TYR A 690 -48.35 21.51 29.76
C TYR A 690 -47.41 21.44 28.56
N GLN A 691 -46.39 20.60 28.59
CA GLN A 691 -45.36 20.56 27.59
C GLN A 691 -45.86 20.26 26.16
N LEU A 692 -46.85 19.37 25.99
CA LEU A 692 -47.49 19.11 24.70
C LEU A 692 -48.13 20.36 24.13
N CYS A 693 -48.88 21.14 24.95
CA CYS A 693 -49.52 22.36 24.48
C CYS A 693 -48.50 23.42 24.11
N LYS A 694 -47.38 23.50 24.83
CA LYS A 694 -46.30 24.41 24.55
C LYS A 694 -45.65 24.08 23.21
N GLU A 695 -45.45 22.83 22.92
CA GLU A 695 -44.88 22.40 21.63
C GLU A 695 -45.79 22.65 20.45
N ILE A 696 -47.09 22.40 20.63
CA ILE A 696 -48.07 22.76 19.62
C ILE A 696 -48.02 24.27 19.35
N TYR A 697 -47.93 25.08 20.41
CA TYR A 697 -47.81 26.54 20.29
C TYR A 697 -46.50 26.96 19.60
N ASP A 698 -45.39 26.37 20.00
CA ASP A 698 -44.08 26.65 19.40
C ASP A 698 -44.06 26.24 17.92
N LEU A 699 -44.63 25.08 17.58
CA LEU A 699 -44.73 24.59 16.20
C LEU A 699 -45.66 25.50 15.38
N GLU A 700 -46.76 25.98 15.95
CA GLU A 700 -47.65 26.95 15.30
C GLU A 700 -46.94 28.26 14.99
N ASN A 701 -46.15 28.76 15.93
CA ASN A 701 -45.35 29.98 15.72
C ASN A 701 -44.27 29.74 14.66
N ASP A 702 -43.61 28.57 14.65
CA ASP A 702 -42.61 28.22 13.63
C ASP A 702 -43.25 28.17 12.23
N LEU A 703 -44.45 27.68 12.10
CA LEU A 703 -45.16 27.55 10.83
C LEU A 703 -45.75 28.86 10.29
N PHE A 704 -46.33 29.70 11.18
CA PHE A 704 -47.15 30.82 10.77
C PHE A 704 -46.58 32.20 11.16
N SER A 705 -45.54 32.30 12.01
CA SER A 705 -44.96 33.63 12.31
C SER A 705 -43.94 34.08 11.26
N TYR A 706 -43.91 35.39 11.05
CA TYR A 706 -43.04 36.01 10.00
C TYR A 706 -41.55 36.02 10.39
N ASN A 707 -41.22 35.90 11.68
CA ASN A 707 -39.87 36.13 12.23
C ASN A 707 -39.20 34.88 12.74
N SER A 708 -39.78 33.68 12.54
CA SER A 708 -39.11 32.45 12.96
C SER A 708 -37.92 32.19 12.10
N GLY A 709 -36.71 32.21 12.69
CA GLY A 709 -35.49 31.74 12.06
C GLY A 709 -35.71 30.26 11.67
N ILE A 710 -35.93 30.00 10.37
CA ILE A 710 -36.45 28.75 9.86
C ILE A 710 -35.44 27.64 10.17
N SER A 711 -35.80 26.69 11.01
CA SER A 711 -35.10 25.43 11.10
C SER A 711 -35.25 24.72 9.74
N MET A 712 -34.13 24.29 9.14
CA MET A 712 -34.18 23.43 7.95
C MET A 712 -34.97 22.15 8.31
N GLY A 713 -35.82 21.67 7.41
CA GLY A 713 -36.45 20.38 7.60
C GLY A 713 -37.91 20.33 7.20
N ILE A 714 -38.63 19.33 7.74
CA ILE A 714 -40.08 19.12 7.48
C ILE A 714 -40.90 20.38 7.82
N LYS A 715 -40.53 21.12 8.86
CA LYS A 715 -41.20 22.38 9.24
C LYS A 715 -41.20 23.40 8.12
N GLN A 716 -40.12 23.51 7.35
CA GLN A 716 -40.05 24.39 6.19
C GLN A 716 -41.03 24.00 5.09
N ILE A 717 -41.14 22.67 4.85
CA ILE A 717 -42.09 22.13 3.89
C ILE A 717 -43.53 22.39 4.37
N LEU A 718 -43.83 22.09 5.62
CA LEU A 718 -45.15 22.30 6.23
C LEU A 718 -45.52 23.79 6.21
N LYS A 719 -44.59 24.70 6.46
CA LYS A 719 -44.81 26.17 6.38
C LYS A 719 -45.27 26.61 5.00
N GLN A 720 -44.76 25.97 3.94
CA GLN A 720 -45.17 26.28 2.57
C GLN A 720 -46.44 25.60 2.12
N GLU A 721 -46.72 24.45 2.69
CA GLU A 721 -47.73 23.53 2.16
C GLU A 721 -49.01 23.43 3.03
N ILE A 722 -48.98 23.81 4.31
CA ILE A 722 -50.13 23.74 5.23
C ILE A 722 -50.70 25.15 5.45
N ASN A 723 -51.99 25.29 5.29
CA ASN A 723 -52.71 26.49 5.65
C ASN A 723 -53.28 26.42 7.09
N LYS A 724 -53.67 27.60 7.58
CA LYS A 724 -54.18 27.70 8.98
C LYS A 724 -55.44 26.88 9.23
N SER A 725 -56.31 26.71 8.24
CA SER A 725 -57.52 25.88 8.36
C SER A 725 -57.20 24.39 8.50
N GLU A 726 -56.23 23.89 7.77
CA GLU A 726 -55.74 22.49 7.86
C GLU A 726 -55.06 22.22 9.20
N TRP A 727 -54.34 23.22 9.72
CA TRP A 727 -53.75 23.20 11.03
C TRP A 727 -54.84 23.10 12.11
N ASP A 728 -55.82 24.03 12.12
CA ASP A 728 -56.87 24.09 13.10
C ASP A 728 -57.75 22.81 13.07
N ASP A 729 -58.04 22.26 11.87
CA ASP A 729 -58.75 21.00 11.70
C ASP A 729 -58.01 19.80 12.37
N PHE A 730 -56.69 19.73 12.20
CA PHE A 730 -55.92 18.65 12.78
C PHE A 730 -55.71 18.82 14.29
N ILE A 731 -55.27 20.01 14.72
CA ILE A 731 -55.02 20.27 16.16
C ILE A 731 -56.30 20.21 16.99
N GLY A 732 -57.46 20.66 16.46
CA GLY A 732 -58.74 20.52 17.10
C GLY A 732 -59.18 19.09 17.39
N LYS A 733 -58.55 18.08 16.76
CA LYS A 733 -58.76 16.65 17.03
C LYS A 733 -57.94 16.14 18.21
N ILE A 734 -56.96 16.89 18.72
CA ILE A 734 -56.10 16.51 19.83
C ILE A 734 -56.83 16.88 21.15
N LYS A 735 -57.45 15.93 21.80
CA LYS A 735 -58.37 16.13 22.96
C LYS A 735 -57.70 16.81 24.15
N TYR A 736 -56.42 16.60 24.37
CA TYR A 736 -55.69 17.08 25.55
C TYR A 736 -55.57 18.62 25.60
N CYS A 737 -55.69 19.29 24.49
CA CYS A 737 -55.56 20.75 24.42
C CYS A 737 -56.91 21.48 24.42
N GLU A 738 -58.03 20.79 24.53
CA GLU A 738 -59.37 21.42 24.68
C GLU A 738 -59.45 22.22 25.98
N GLY A 739 -59.58 23.55 25.82
CA GLY A 739 -59.78 24.46 26.97
C GLY A 739 -58.53 25.08 27.60
N VAL A 740 -57.33 24.79 27.04
CA VAL A 740 -56.09 25.46 27.46
C VAL A 740 -55.94 26.77 26.67
N GLU A 741 -56.12 27.92 27.31
CA GLU A 741 -55.80 29.21 26.68
C GLU A 741 -54.29 29.34 26.51
N TYR A 742 -53.77 29.21 25.28
CA TYR A 742 -52.37 29.31 24.91
C TYR A 742 -51.65 30.59 25.37
N LYS A 743 -52.44 31.67 25.67
CA LYS A 743 -51.91 32.97 26.14
C LYS A 743 -51.31 32.91 27.56
N THR A 744 -51.61 31.89 28.33
CA THR A 744 -51.09 31.74 29.72
C THR A 744 -49.74 31.01 29.77
N VAL A 745 -49.39 30.25 28.73
CA VAL A 745 -48.15 29.47 28.67
C VAL A 745 -46.93 30.34 28.30
N SER A 746 -47.16 31.52 27.68
CA SER A 746 -46.05 32.44 27.25
C SER A 746 -45.46 33.29 28.38
N ARG A 747 -45.89 33.11 29.66
CA ARG A 747 -45.41 33.88 30.82
C ARG A 747 -44.56 33.10 31.83
N PHE A 748 -44.13 31.86 31.46
CA PHE A 748 -43.21 31.11 32.34
C PHE A 748 -41.87 30.79 31.61
#